data_a602e4f803507016ed97376ca4433f95
#
_entry.id   a602e4f803507016ed97376ca4433f95
#
_cell.length_a   1.000
_cell.length_b   1.000
_cell.length_c   1.000
_cell.angle_alpha   90.00
_cell.angle_beta   90.00
_cell.angle_gamma   90.00
#
_symmetry.space_group_name_H-M   'P 1'
#
loop_
_entity.id
_entity.type
_entity.pdbx_description
1 polymer ?
#
loop_
_entity_poly.entity_id
_entity_poly.type
_entity_poly.pdbx_seq_one_letter_code
_entity_poly.pdbx_strand_id
1 'polypeptide(L)'
;MNTNPVILVLLATILAMSSSCPADERSSSRNKEQTIALEAVSGEGIWVSPFPGDNPDPGRTLTVKVWFDRQLLGEGDSYRMRAKEFSSAKRTQLRTRAVKTLKKASIQSHRAAHKHLSTLLENQTISNLKQHWIINGFTCLSTAAGVESIKKIPGVKKIFLTNARNNRPRAANRKPAQHTRAPKLPFDPDLHKHPWYIRSLLADKTWKEFNVTGRGTLNIIQDNNFIFPKSLSRNLYFKPGEKSGNGIDDDKNGLVDDCHGYNFQLDSALLTTRADQPVNSSTLHGTMCAAIVCGRGNKSSPYGFGIAPEGQWAGLISGNSLEPAVEWAVEQKADTYSMSFSIPRLGEMRSHWRKIMEHGSFCGICFVSGAGNFALSEELPRQMRTPEDIPEAVFAAAGVQRDFSRTEFSSKGPVEWKTEHYAEGQVQKPEVCAFNRDLPLLLPDGRVIPSAISGNSFAGPMFCGAIALMLSADPELLPWHLKDIITSTATDIGSPGIDNETGHGLINCYRSVKETLRRKALREGRDTTPYTGRSQQDEVDTDKIRQQLGSKQLVFTRLKENGNALKAGIKAGDRLLKANGIPVDSTAGLQKILRSTQARETILLIERGGVQHSIRLAKGPPGILRMRAGFKASVFD
;
A
#
# COMPACT_ATOMS: atom_id res chain seq x y z
N MET A 1 37.50 1.21 22.80
CA MET A 1 37.39 -0.25 22.73
C MET A 1 36.14 -0.66 23.48
N ASN A 2 35.01 -0.62 22.84
CA ASN A 2 33.74 -1.15 23.37
C ASN A 2 33.14 -2.03 22.27
N THR A 3 33.42 -3.32 22.37
CA THR A 3 32.77 -4.36 21.58
C THR A 3 31.34 -4.55 22.09
N ASN A 4 30.40 -4.30 21.25
CA ASN A 4 28.99 -4.38 21.53
C ASN A 4 28.57 -5.87 21.71
N PRO A 5 28.10 -6.33 22.88
CA PRO A 5 27.85 -7.74 23.18
C PRO A 5 26.57 -8.31 22.54
N VAL A 6 25.83 -7.52 21.79
CA VAL A 6 24.52 -7.91 21.22
C VAL A 6 24.60 -9.03 20.18
N ILE A 7 25.73 -9.21 19.50
CA ILE A 7 25.88 -10.23 18.44
C ILE A 7 26.05 -11.65 19.02
N LEU A 8 26.56 -11.78 20.25
CA LEU A 8 26.82 -13.09 20.86
C LEU A 8 25.56 -13.71 21.53
N VAL A 9 24.61 -12.88 21.97
CA VAL A 9 23.44 -13.35 22.73
C VAL A 9 22.39 -14.02 21.84
N LEU A 10 22.22 -13.59 20.57
CA LEU A 10 21.24 -14.21 19.65
C LEU A 10 21.63 -15.63 19.20
N LEU A 11 22.94 -15.96 19.17
CA LEU A 11 23.39 -17.32 18.83
C LEU A 11 23.32 -18.30 20.01
N ALA A 12 23.43 -17.81 21.25
CA ALA A 12 23.38 -18.66 22.43
C ALA A 12 21.96 -19.11 22.80
N THR A 13 20.94 -18.29 22.52
CA THR A 13 19.54 -18.62 22.86
C THR A 13 18.91 -19.66 21.91
N ILE A 14 19.46 -19.86 20.72
CA ILE A 14 19.00 -20.88 19.76
C ILE A 14 19.64 -22.26 20.03
N LEU A 15 20.78 -22.32 20.71
CA LEU A 15 21.47 -23.57 21.02
C LEU A 15 21.01 -24.25 22.33
N ALA A 16 20.30 -23.56 23.22
CA ALA A 16 19.88 -24.09 24.52
C ALA A 16 18.57 -24.90 24.51
N MET A 17 17.89 -25.07 23.37
CA MET A 17 16.63 -25.83 23.28
C MET A 17 16.77 -27.19 22.56
N SER A 18 17.95 -27.80 22.51
CA SER A 18 18.13 -29.11 21.89
C SER A 18 18.82 -30.12 22.81
N SER A 19 18.36 -30.31 24.03
CA SER A 19 18.76 -31.49 24.80
C SER A 19 17.64 -31.98 25.69
N SER A 20 17.34 -33.26 25.49
CA SER A 20 16.64 -34.22 26.33
C SER A 20 15.10 -34.28 26.25
N CYS A 21 14.60 -35.24 25.44
CA CYS A 21 13.54 -36.15 25.87
C CYS A 21 13.77 -37.52 25.21
N PRO A 22 13.50 -38.65 25.92
CA PRO A 22 13.85 -39.98 25.46
C PRO A 22 12.85 -40.52 24.41
N ALA A 23 13.36 -41.39 23.58
CA ALA A 23 12.64 -42.06 22.51
C ALA A 23 11.48 -42.93 23.04
N ASP A 24 10.27 -42.68 22.53
CA ASP A 24 9.21 -43.66 22.47
C ASP A 24 8.96 -44.01 21.01
N GLU A 25 9.44 -45.18 20.62
CA GLU A 25 9.26 -45.78 19.30
C GLU A 25 7.87 -46.41 19.19
N ARG A 26 6.82 -45.63 18.95
CA ARG A 26 5.55 -46.11 18.36
C ARG A 26 4.63 -44.95 18.00
N SER A 27 4.87 -44.26 16.88
CA SER A 27 3.84 -43.62 16.02
C SER A 27 4.46 -42.87 14.84
N SER A 28 5.17 -43.52 13.96
CA SER A 28 5.84 -42.90 12.80
C SER A 28 4.97 -42.81 11.56
N SER A 29 3.74 -42.30 11.66
CA SER A 29 2.92 -41.97 10.48
C SER A 29 2.08 -40.71 10.60
N ARG A 30 2.48 -39.75 11.44
CA ARG A 30 1.80 -38.44 11.53
C ARG A 30 2.72 -37.30 11.16
N ASN A 31 2.46 -36.73 9.97
CA ASN A 31 2.89 -35.41 9.53
C ASN A 31 4.40 -35.11 9.57
N LYS A 32 5.13 -35.63 8.62
CA LYS A 32 6.28 -34.90 8.09
C LYS A 32 5.70 -33.62 7.47
N GLU A 33 5.68 -32.50 8.23
CA GLU A 33 5.43 -31.18 7.68
C GLU A 33 6.46 -30.92 6.58
N GLN A 34 6.05 -31.15 5.33
CA GLN A 34 6.91 -30.97 4.18
C GLN A 34 7.32 -29.50 4.10
N THR A 35 8.61 -29.23 4.22
CA THR A 35 9.18 -27.92 3.86
C THR A 35 8.98 -27.72 2.36
N ILE A 36 8.77 -26.45 1.95
CA ILE A 36 8.71 -26.09 0.54
C ILE A 36 10.12 -26.23 -0.04
N ALA A 37 10.28 -26.85 -1.19
CA ALA A 37 11.57 -26.95 -1.84
C ALA A 37 12.08 -25.56 -2.24
N LEU A 38 13.33 -25.26 -1.90
CA LEU A 38 13.99 -24.02 -2.33
C LEU A 38 14.43 -24.13 -3.79
N GLU A 39 14.32 -23.02 -4.51
CA GLU A 39 14.79 -22.88 -5.88
C GLU A 39 16.18 -22.26 -5.93
N ALA A 40 16.99 -22.69 -6.89
CA ALA A 40 18.28 -22.08 -7.15
C ALA A 40 18.06 -20.73 -7.86
N VAL A 41 18.85 -19.73 -7.49
CA VAL A 41 18.92 -18.46 -8.21
C VAL A 41 19.65 -18.69 -9.54
N SER A 42 19.10 -18.20 -10.65
CA SER A 42 19.59 -18.47 -12.00
C SER A 42 20.90 -17.74 -12.34
N GLY A 43 21.50 -18.13 -13.46
CA GLY A 43 22.72 -17.55 -14.06
C GLY A 43 24.01 -18.24 -13.63
N GLU A 44 25.06 -18.09 -14.45
CA GLU A 44 26.39 -18.54 -14.12
C GLU A 44 27.13 -17.45 -13.31
N GLY A 45 27.98 -17.87 -12.36
CA GLY A 45 28.76 -16.96 -11.52
C GLY A 45 27.93 -16.09 -10.56
N ILE A 46 28.55 -15.01 -10.10
CA ILE A 46 27.93 -14.01 -9.20
C ILE A 46 27.58 -12.78 -10.02
N TRP A 47 26.30 -12.44 -10.03
CA TRP A 47 25.83 -11.24 -10.70
C TRP A 47 25.91 -10.01 -9.77
N VAL A 48 26.31 -8.87 -10.32
CA VAL A 48 26.36 -7.59 -9.61
C VAL A 48 25.61 -6.55 -10.45
N SER A 49 24.68 -5.83 -9.83
CA SER A 49 23.97 -4.76 -10.52
C SER A 49 24.94 -3.65 -10.96
N PRO A 50 24.57 -2.87 -12.00
CA PRO A 50 25.30 -1.66 -12.35
C PRO A 50 25.48 -0.74 -11.13
N PHE A 51 26.60 -0.02 -11.08
CA PHE A 51 26.82 0.99 -10.04
C PHE A 51 25.81 2.13 -10.17
N PRO A 52 25.30 2.66 -9.04
CA PRO A 52 24.36 3.77 -9.10
C PRO A 52 25.05 5.09 -9.48
N GLY A 53 24.69 5.65 -10.66
CA GLY A 53 25.23 6.91 -11.20
C GLY A 53 26.32 6.71 -12.27
N ASP A 54 26.58 7.78 -13.02
CA ASP A 54 27.40 7.74 -14.23
C ASP A 54 28.93 7.73 -13.97
N ASN A 55 29.36 7.92 -12.71
CA ASN A 55 30.78 7.92 -12.36
C ASN A 55 31.00 7.24 -11.00
N PRO A 56 31.44 5.98 -10.96
CA PRO A 56 31.68 5.27 -9.71
C PRO A 56 32.94 5.78 -9.02
N ASP A 57 32.77 6.56 -7.97
CA ASP A 57 33.86 6.84 -7.02
C ASP A 57 34.16 5.54 -6.25
N PRO A 58 35.37 4.95 -6.38
CA PRO A 58 35.72 3.69 -5.72
C PRO A 58 35.65 3.75 -4.18
N GLY A 59 35.84 4.94 -3.60
CA GLY A 59 35.74 5.17 -2.17
C GLY A 59 34.34 5.43 -1.63
N ARG A 60 33.37 5.62 -2.51
CA ARG A 60 31.99 5.92 -2.13
C ARG A 60 31.36 4.76 -1.37
N THR A 61 30.74 5.08 -0.24
CA THR A 61 29.95 4.11 0.51
C THR A 61 28.64 3.80 -0.21
N LEU A 62 28.37 2.52 -0.40
CA LEU A 62 27.18 1.98 -1.03
C LEU A 62 26.35 1.19 -0.01
N THR A 63 25.05 1.14 -0.19
CA THR A 63 24.22 0.10 0.41
C THR A 63 24.24 -1.09 -0.52
N VAL A 64 24.69 -2.22 0.00
CA VAL A 64 24.85 -3.50 -0.71
C VAL A 64 23.79 -4.45 -0.20
N LYS A 65 22.96 -4.99 -1.11
CA LYS A 65 21.95 -6.01 -0.80
C LYS A 65 22.29 -7.29 -1.52
N VAL A 66 22.33 -8.39 -0.78
CA VAL A 66 22.86 -9.67 -1.27
C VAL A 66 21.79 -10.75 -1.19
N TRP A 67 21.69 -11.56 -2.25
CA TRP A 67 20.96 -12.83 -2.22
C TRP A 67 21.96 -13.99 -2.17
N PHE A 68 21.65 -14.97 -1.33
CA PHE A 68 22.26 -16.28 -1.42
C PHE A 68 21.64 -17.09 -2.57
N ASP A 69 22.28 -18.18 -2.96
CA ASP A 69 22.01 -19.02 -4.12
C ASP A 69 20.67 -19.79 -4.07
N ARG A 70 20.05 -19.91 -2.91
CA ARG A 70 18.79 -20.64 -2.71
C ARG A 70 17.72 -19.70 -2.15
N GLN A 71 16.61 -19.59 -2.87
CA GLN A 71 15.48 -18.76 -2.49
C GLN A 71 14.20 -19.61 -2.36
N LEU A 72 13.16 -19.11 -1.70
CA LEU A 72 11.85 -19.78 -1.63
C LEU A 72 11.25 -19.91 -3.04
N LEU A 73 11.36 -18.84 -3.82
CA LEU A 73 10.92 -18.76 -5.21
C LEU A 73 12.13 -18.41 -6.09
N GLY A 74 12.20 -19.02 -7.26
CA GLY A 74 13.14 -18.68 -8.31
C GLY A 74 12.83 -17.32 -8.96
N GLU A 75 13.37 -17.13 -10.15
CA GLU A 75 13.17 -15.95 -10.99
C GLU A 75 12.13 -16.23 -12.09
N GLY A 76 11.81 -15.25 -12.91
CA GLY A 76 10.85 -15.39 -14.00
C GLY A 76 9.46 -15.80 -13.52
N ASP A 77 8.92 -16.87 -14.08
CA ASP A 77 7.55 -17.36 -13.80
C ASP A 77 7.39 -18.17 -12.50
N SER A 78 8.44 -18.29 -11.68
CA SER A 78 8.43 -19.14 -10.48
C SER A 78 7.23 -18.85 -9.57
N TYR A 79 6.91 -17.59 -9.30
CA TYR A 79 5.76 -17.21 -8.47
C TYR A 79 4.45 -17.78 -9.04
N ARG A 80 4.22 -17.64 -10.34
CA ARG A 80 3.00 -18.10 -11.03
C ARG A 80 2.87 -19.61 -11.02
N MET A 81 3.98 -20.32 -11.28
CA MET A 81 4.02 -21.79 -11.24
C MET A 81 3.73 -22.31 -9.83
N ARG A 82 4.36 -21.73 -8.82
CA ARG A 82 4.15 -22.10 -7.42
C ARG A 82 2.75 -21.76 -6.92
N ALA A 83 2.19 -20.61 -7.29
CA ALA A 83 0.81 -20.28 -6.96
C ALA A 83 -0.18 -21.32 -7.50
N LYS A 84 0.07 -21.85 -8.70
CA LYS A 84 -0.72 -22.95 -9.28
C LYS A 84 -0.53 -24.26 -8.51
N GLU A 85 0.71 -24.61 -8.16
CA GLU A 85 1.03 -25.82 -7.37
C GLU A 85 0.30 -25.80 -6.01
N PHE A 86 0.29 -24.65 -5.34
CA PHE A 86 -0.33 -24.48 -4.03
C PHE A 86 -1.77 -23.96 -4.06
N SER A 87 -2.45 -24.04 -5.21
CA SER A 87 -3.81 -23.50 -5.38
C SER A 87 -4.86 -24.11 -4.44
N SER A 88 -4.69 -25.35 -3.97
CA SER A 88 -5.57 -26.00 -3.00
C SER A 88 -5.13 -25.85 -1.54
N ALA A 89 -4.01 -25.18 -1.27
CA ALA A 89 -3.49 -25.03 0.08
C ALA A 89 -4.34 -24.06 0.91
N LYS A 90 -4.34 -24.27 2.23
CA LYS A 90 -4.86 -23.27 3.18
C LYS A 90 -3.79 -22.21 3.45
N ARG A 91 -4.19 -20.95 3.47
CA ARG A 91 -3.27 -19.81 3.67
C ARG A 91 -2.46 -19.93 4.96
N THR A 92 -3.10 -20.31 6.07
CA THR A 92 -2.44 -20.47 7.37
C THR A 92 -1.37 -21.55 7.35
N GLN A 93 -1.63 -22.67 6.67
CA GLN A 93 -0.68 -23.76 6.51
C GLN A 93 0.48 -23.39 5.59
N LEU A 94 0.18 -22.77 4.44
CA LEU A 94 1.20 -22.32 3.50
C LEU A 94 2.13 -21.29 4.16
N ARG A 95 1.57 -20.29 4.88
CA ARG A 95 2.34 -19.30 5.66
C ARG A 95 3.32 -19.99 6.60
N THR A 96 2.84 -20.91 7.42
CA THR A 96 3.68 -21.63 8.40
C THR A 96 4.84 -22.36 7.71
N ARG A 97 4.56 -23.05 6.60
CA ARG A 97 5.56 -23.77 5.83
C ARG A 97 6.56 -22.83 5.15
N ALA A 98 6.09 -21.77 4.52
CA ALA A 98 6.94 -20.78 3.84
C ALA A 98 7.88 -20.08 4.81
N VAL A 99 7.37 -19.58 5.93
CA VAL A 99 8.18 -18.93 6.99
C VAL A 99 9.23 -19.89 7.55
N LYS A 100 8.84 -21.13 7.88
CA LYS A 100 9.78 -22.15 8.37
C LYS A 100 10.89 -22.44 7.35
N THR A 101 10.53 -22.54 6.07
CA THR A 101 11.49 -22.77 4.98
C THR A 101 12.45 -21.61 4.82
N LEU A 102 11.94 -20.39 4.76
CA LEU A 102 12.76 -19.17 4.62
C LEU A 102 13.72 -18.98 5.80
N LYS A 103 13.23 -19.09 7.05
CA LYS A 103 14.08 -18.96 8.25
C LYS A 103 15.15 -20.05 8.30
N LYS A 104 14.81 -21.30 7.96
CA LYS A 104 15.78 -22.40 7.90
C LYS A 104 16.86 -22.14 6.84
N ALA A 105 16.48 -21.69 5.64
CA ALA A 105 17.41 -21.36 4.56
C ALA A 105 18.36 -20.23 4.99
N SER A 106 17.83 -19.17 5.57
CA SER A 106 18.63 -18.03 6.07
C SER A 106 19.64 -18.47 7.14
N ILE A 107 19.22 -19.25 8.14
CA ILE A 107 20.14 -19.78 9.17
C ILE A 107 21.27 -20.59 8.55
N GLN A 108 20.96 -21.47 7.58
CA GLN A 108 21.97 -22.31 6.92
C GLN A 108 22.97 -21.46 6.11
N SER A 109 22.48 -20.52 5.30
CA SER A 109 23.32 -19.65 4.46
C SER A 109 24.23 -18.76 5.31
N HIS A 110 23.68 -18.13 6.36
CA HIS A 110 24.46 -17.28 7.24
C HIS A 110 25.48 -18.05 8.07
N ARG A 111 25.16 -19.29 8.48
CA ARG A 111 26.15 -20.16 9.15
C ARG A 111 27.33 -20.49 8.23
N ALA A 112 27.08 -20.82 6.96
CA ALA A 112 28.12 -21.07 5.98
C ALA A 112 28.98 -19.81 5.69
N ALA A 113 28.34 -18.63 5.67
CA ALA A 113 28.98 -17.35 5.41
C ALA A 113 29.69 -16.74 6.64
N HIS A 114 29.44 -17.26 7.85
CA HIS A 114 29.77 -16.59 9.13
C HIS A 114 31.24 -16.16 9.22
N LYS A 115 32.20 -17.07 8.95
CA LYS A 115 33.64 -16.77 9.02
C LYS A 115 34.02 -15.59 8.11
N HIS A 116 33.55 -15.59 6.88
CA HIS A 116 33.85 -14.51 5.93
C HIS A 116 33.20 -13.19 6.36
N LEU A 117 31.94 -13.20 6.79
CA LEU A 117 31.25 -11.99 7.26
C LEU A 117 31.93 -11.40 8.49
N SER A 118 32.36 -12.22 9.46
CA SER A 118 33.08 -11.76 10.65
C SER A 118 34.40 -11.10 10.28
N THR A 119 35.18 -11.71 9.39
CA THR A 119 36.44 -11.12 8.90
C THR A 119 36.21 -9.78 8.20
N LEU A 120 35.16 -9.66 7.36
CA LEU A 120 34.86 -8.40 6.68
C LEU A 120 34.36 -7.31 7.62
N LEU A 121 33.71 -7.65 8.72
CA LEU A 121 33.33 -6.72 9.77
C LEU A 121 34.53 -6.27 10.59
N GLU A 122 35.40 -7.19 11.01
CA GLU A 122 36.61 -6.93 11.81
C GLU A 122 37.58 -5.99 11.09
N ASN A 123 37.79 -6.20 9.80
CA ASN A 123 38.67 -5.34 8.99
C ASN A 123 37.91 -4.13 8.36
N GLN A 124 36.67 -3.87 8.77
CA GLN A 124 35.83 -2.74 8.34
C GLN A 124 35.56 -2.67 6.83
N THR A 125 35.72 -3.77 6.09
CA THR A 125 35.35 -3.85 4.67
C THR A 125 33.86 -3.70 4.47
N ILE A 126 33.07 -4.20 5.44
CA ILE A 126 31.62 -3.98 5.54
C ILE A 126 31.26 -3.43 6.91
N SER A 127 30.11 -2.73 6.95
CA SER A 127 29.50 -2.27 8.21
C SER A 127 27.97 -2.34 8.13
N ASN A 128 27.29 -2.12 9.24
CA ASN A 128 25.81 -2.17 9.32
C ASN A 128 25.20 -3.44 8.72
N LEU A 129 25.83 -4.59 8.99
CA LEU A 129 25.31 -5.88 8.53
C LEU A 129 23.95 -6.18 9.14
N LYS A 130 22.95 -6.39 8.29
CA LYS A 130 21.60 -6.85 8.66
C LYS A 130 21.26 -8.11 7.88
N GLN A 131 20.96 -9.18 8.59
CA GLN A 131 20.53 -10.46 8.00
C GLN A 131 19.02 -10.40 7.72
N HIS A 132 18.59 -10.99 6.61
CA HIS A 132 17.19 -11.03 6.21
C HIS A 132 16.79 -12.45 5.85
N TRP A 133 15.74 -12.94 6.50
CA TRP A 133 15.24 -14.28 6.19
C TRP A 133 14.22 -14.27 5.05
N ILE A 134 13.48 -13.15 4.86
CA ILE A 134 12.47 -13.05 3.78
C ILE A 134 13.08 -13.19 2.38
N ILE A 135 14.34 -12.82 2.24
CA ILE A 135 15.07 -12.84 0.97
C ILE A 135 16.26 -13.82 0.98
N ASN A 136 16.43 -14.61 2.04
CA ASN A 136 17.64 -15.39 2.26
C ASN A 136 18.89 -14.64 1.80
N GLY A 137 19.26 -13.61 2.55
CA GLY A 137 20.34 -12.70 2.18
C GLY A 137 20.68 -11.72 3.29
N PHE A 138 21.38 -10.68 2.95
CA PHE A 138 21.77 -9.64 3.91
C PHE A 138 21.90 -8.27 3.24
N THR A 139 21.89 -7.24 4.07
CA THR A 139 22.22 -5.85 3.67
C THR A 139 23.40 -5.37 4.49
N CYS A 140 24.32 -4.65 3.87
CA CYS A 140 25.43 -3.97 4.55
C CYS A 140 25.80 -2.66 3.85
N LEU A 141 26.67 -1.89 4.49
CA LEU A 141 27.38 -0.79 3.86
C LEU A 141 28.78 -1.28 3.45
N SER A 142 29.21 -0.91 2.24
CA SER A 142 30.55 -1.24 1.73
C SER A 142 30.99 -0.24 0.65
N THR A 143 32.22 -0.33 0.20
CA THR A 143 32.74 0.40 -0.96
C THR A 143 32.74 -0.50 -2.20
N ALA A 144 33.02 0.06 -3.38
CA ALA A 144 33.19 -0.71 -4.61
C ALA A 144 34.25 -1.82 -4.46
N ALA A 145 35.39 -1.51 -3.82
CA ALA A 145 36.44 -2.49 -3.53
C ALA A 145 35.96 -3.59 -2.56
N GLY A 146 35.15 -3.24 -1.58
CA GLY A 146 34.55 -4.20 -0.64
C GLY A 146 33.58 -5.17 -1.29
N VAL A 147 32.91 -4.78 -2.38
CA VAL A 147 32.04 -5.68 -3.16
C VAL A 147 32.80 -6.89 -3.69
N GLU A 148 34.07 -6.72 -4.12
CA GLU A 148 34.91 -7.84 -4.56
C GLU A 148 35.21 -8.84 -3.45
N SER A 149 35.25 -8.37 -2.20
CA SER A 149 35.38 -9.25 -1.04
C SER A 149 34.08 -9.95 -0.70
N ILE A 150 32.94 -9.30 -0.88
CA ILE A 150 31.59 -9.87 -0.69
C ILE A 150 31.35 -11.02 -1.68
N LYS A 151 31.84 -10.92 -2.93
CA LYS A 151 31.76 -12.01 -3.94
C LYS A 151 32.43 -13.31 -3.46
N LYS A 152 33.38 -13.24 -2.56
CA LYS A 152 34.10 -14.41 -2.04
C LYS A 152 33.34 -15.16 -0.92
N ILE A 153 32.22 -14.60 -0.44
CA ILE A 153 31.40 -15.22 0.59
C ILE A 153 30.69 -16.45 0.01
N PRO A 154 30.77 -17.64 0.66
CA PRO A 154 30.08 -18.83 0.20
C PRO A 154 28.57 -18.63 0.01
N GLY A 155 28.05 -19.08 -1.12
CA GLY A 155 26.62 -19.02 -1.45
C GLY A 155 26.11 -17.66 -1.92
N VAL A 156 26.93 -16.62 -1.96
CA VAL A 156 26.54 -15.32 -2.56
C VAL A 156 26.27 -15.51 -4.05
N LYS A 157 25.14 -15.03 -4.55
CA LYS A 157 24.72 -15.20 -5.93
C LYS A 157 24.38 -13.90 -6.65
N LYS A 158 23.63 -13.00 -5.98
CA LYS A 158 23.25 -11.69 -6.55
C LYS A 158 23.62 -10.57 -5.59
N ILE A 159 24.12 -9.47 -6.13
CA ILE A 159 24.52 -8.27 -5.38
C ILE A 159 23.87 -7.06 -6.03
N PHE A 160 23.02 -6.37 -5.29
CA PHE A 160 22.37 -5.14 -5.71
C PHE A 160 23.00 -3.95 -5.00
N LEU A 161 23.33 -2.91 -5.77
CA LEU A 161 24.03 -1.73 -5.29
C LEU A 161 23.11 -0.51 -5.33
N THR A 162 23.06 0.23 -4.23
CA THR A 162 22.36 1.52 -4.17
C THR A 162 23.22 2.55 -3.43
N ASN A 163 22.93 3.82 -3.65
CA ASN A 163 23.59 4.89 -2.89
C ASN A 163 23.29 4.74 -1.40
N ALA A 164 24.31 4.77 -0.57
CA ALA A 164 24.11 4.89 0.86
C ALA A 164 23.40 6.22 1.16
N ARG A 165 22.27 6.15 1.86
CA ARG A 165 21.62 7.36 2.38
C ARG A 165 22.28 7.70 3.72
N ASN A 166 22.73 8.93 3.87
CA ASN A 166 23.08 9.47 5.19
C ASN A 166 21.79 9.62 6.01
N ASN A 167 21.36 8.53 6.63
CA ASN A 167 20.31 8.55 7.63
C ASN A 167 20.85 9.23 8.88
N ARG A 168 20.92 10.56 8.88
CA ARG A 168 21.09 11.30 10.14
C ARG A 168 19.79 11.18 10.91
N PRO A 169 19.79 10.64 12.13
CA PRO A 169 18.60 10.59 12.98
C PRO A 169 18.19 12.03 13.30
N ARG A 170 17.12 12.51 12.69
CA ARG A 170 16.61 13.87 12.94
C ARG A 170 15.65 13.95 14.14
N ALA A 171 15.51 12.88 14.92
CA ALA A 171 14.49 12.79 15.96
C ALA A 171 14.96 12.08 17.24
N ALA A 172 16.24 12.17 17.62
CA ALA A 172 16.81 11.42 18.75
C ALA A 172 16.15 11.66 20.13
N ASN A 173 15.28 12.66 20.30
CA ASN A 173 14.72 13.06 21.61
C ASN A 173 13.19 12.95 21.72
N ARG A 174 12.50 12.34 20.75
CA ARG A 174 11.04 12.18 20.86
C ARG A 174 10.69 10.76 21.31
N LYS A 175 9.93 10.67 22.39
CA LYS A 175 9.40 9.37 22.84
C LYS A 175 8.20 8.97 21.98
N PRO A 176 8.01 7.68 21.68
CA PRO A 176 6.79 7.17 21.09
C PRO A 176 5.57 7.56 21.95
N ALA A 177 4.44 7.83 21.31
CA ALA A 177 3.21 8.10 22.05
C ALA A 177 2.70 6.79 22.68
N GLN A 178 2.32 6.86 23.97
CA GLN A 178 1.65 5.76 24.62
C GLN A 178 0.19 5.69 24.17
N HIS A 179 -0.22 4.52 23.73
CA HIS A 179 -1.61 4.27 23.35
C HIS A 179 -2.22 3.23 24.27
N THR A 180 -3.47 3.46 24.68
CA THR A 180 -4.25 2.52 25.45
C THR A 180 -5.25 1.80 24.54
N ARG A 181 -5.42 0.49 24.78
CA ARG A 181 -6.38 -0.31 24.04
C ARG A 181 -7.80 0.19 24.28
N ALA A 182 -8.47 0.62 23.21
CA ALA A 182 -9.86 1.07 23.30
C ALA A 182 -10.81 -0.13 23.58
N PRO A 183 -11.93 0.08 24.30
CA PRO A 183 -12.93 -0.96 24.50
C PRO A 183 -13.46 -1.52 23.18
N LYS A 184 -13.58 -2.84 23.08
CA LYS A 184 -14.20 -3.54 21.95
C LYS A 184 -15.73 -3.41 22.07
N LEU A 185 -16.31 -2.43 21.40
CA LEU A 185 -17.77 -2.32 21.25
C LEU A 185 -18.19 -2.93 19.90
N PRO A 186 -19.37 -3.55 19.79
CA PRO A 186 -19.89 -4.00 18.51
C PRO A 186 -19.93 -2.86 17.48
N PHE A 187 -19.68 -3.16 16.23
CA PHE A 187 -19.86 -2.21 15.15
C PHE A 187 -21.34 -2.19 14.75
N ASP A 188 -21.89 -0.98 14.67
CA ASP A 188 -23.22 -0.74 14.16
C ASP A 188 -23.11 0.24 12.99
N PRO A 189 -23.41 -0.21 11.75
CA PRO A 189 -23.26 0.62 10.56
C PRO A 189 -24.18 1.84 10.57
N ASP A 190 -25.28 1.81 11.31
CA ASP A 190 -26.28 2.90 11.31
C ASP A 190 -25.97 3.99 12.36
N LEU A 191 -25.05 3.74 13.29
CA LEU A 191 -24.61 4.72 14.28
C LEU A 191 -23.60 5.74 13.75
N HIS A 192 -23.04 5.54 12.56
CA HIS A 192 -21.99 6.36 12.00
C HIS A 192 -22.36 6.94 10.63
N LYS A 193 -21.90 8.15 10.38
CA LYS A 193 -21.90 8.71 9.03
C LYS A 193 -20.74 8.12 8.25
N HIS A 194 -21.01 7.71 7.02
CA HIS A 194 -20.00 7.14 6.12
C HIS A 194 -19.81 8.03 4.89
N PRO A 195 -18.58 8.18 4.38
CA PRO A 195 -18.33 8.83 3.11
C PRO A 195 -19.06 8.13 1.97
N TRP A 196 -19.45 8.87 0.96
CA TRP A 196 -20.18 8.40 -0.21
C TRP A 196 -19.56 7.16 -0.90
N TYR A 197 -18.23 7.03 -0.90
CA TYR A 197 -17.55 5.89 -1.53
C TYR A 197 -17.87 4.55 -0.85
N ILE A 198 -18.22 4.54 0.41
CA ILE A 198 -18.64 3.32 1.13
C ILE A 198 -19.87 2.69 0.44
N ARG A 199 -20.88 3.50 0.14
CA ARG A 199 -22.07 3.05 -0.61
C ARG A 199 -21.76 2.74 -2.06
N SER A 200 -20.94 3.58 -2.71
CA SER A 200 -20.58 3.39 -4.11
C SER A 200 -19.75 2.13 -4.37
N LEU A 201 -19.07 1.59 -3.36
CA LEU A 201 -18.38 0.30 -3.39
C LEU A 201 -19.21 -0.84 -2.78
N LEU A 202 -20.44 -0.58 -2.35
CA LEU A 202 -21.35 -1.52 -1.68
C LEU A 202 -20.76 -2.17 -0.41
N ALA A 203 -19.89 -1.44 0.31
CA ALA A 203 -19.30 -1.94 1.55
C ALA A 203 -20.33 -1.97 2.68
N ASP A 204 -21.18 -0.94 2.81
CA ASP A 204 -22.28 -0.87 3.79
C ASP A 204 -23.30 -2.00 3.61
N LYS A 205 -23.65 -2.33 2.36
CA LYS A 205 -24.50 -3.48 2.03
C LYS A 205 -23.84 -4.78 2.46
N THR A 206 -22.52 -4.92 2.23
CA THR A 206 -21.74 -6.08 2.66
C THR A 206 -21.80 -6.30 4.17
N TRP A 207 -21.63 -5.22 4.95
CA TRP A 207 -21.70 -5.29 6.42
C TRP A 207 -23.08 -5.73 6.91
N LYS A 208 -24.14 -5.18 6.31
CA LYS A 208 -25.52 -5.41 6.72
C LYS A 208 -26.01 -6.82 6.37
N GLU A 209 -25.75 -7.27 5.16
CA GLU A 209 -26.30 -8.54 4.70
C GLU A 209 -25.46 -9.76 5.10
N PHE A 210 -24.14 -9.64 5.13
CA PHE A 210 -23.26 -10.77 5.45
C PHE A 210 -22.64 -10.70 6.84
N ASN A 211 -22.82 -9.59 7.58
CA ASN A 211 -22.14 -9.32 8.86
C ASN A 211 -20.60 -9.44 8.73
N VAL A 212 -20.07 -9.06 7.56
CA VAL A 212 -18.63 -9.09 7.24
C VAL A 212 -18.09 -7.67 7.28
N THR A 213 -17.23 -7.37 8.25
CA THR A 213 -16.80 -6.01 8.63
C THR A 213 -15.28 -5.84 8.68
N GLY A 214 -14.51 -6.86 8.24
CA GLY A 214 -13.04 -6.89 8.36
C GLY A 214 -12.54 -7.45 9.69
N ARG A 215 -13.44 -7.92 10.57
CA ARG A 215 -13.06 -8.48 11.87
C ARG A 215 -12.08 -9.64 11.73
N GLY A 216 -11.03 -9.63 12.55
CA GLY A 216 -10.00 -10.66 12.56
C GLY A 216 -8.84 -10.39 11.60
N THR A 217 -8.88 -9.33 10.79
CA THR A 217 -7.79 -8.97 9.89
C THR A 217 -6.82 -7.97 10.49
N LEU A 218 -5.54 -8.08 10.12
CA LEU A 218 -4.48 -7.12 10.40
C LEU A 218 -3.99 -6.49 9.09
N ASN A 219 -4.10 -5.18 9.00
CA ASN A 219 -3.79 -4.41 7.80
C ASN A 219 -2.58 -3.51 8.06
N ILE A 220 -1.49 -3.74 7.37
CA ILE A 220 -0.29 -2.92 7.46
C ILE A 220 -0.42 -1.72 6.54
N ILE A 221 -0.09 -0.54 7.06
CA ILE A 221 -0.02 0.69 6.29
C ILE A 221 1.44 1.16 6.31
N GLN A 222 2.10 1.08 5.18
CA GLN A 222 3.45 1.64 5.02
C GLN A 222 3.35 3.05 4.46
N ASP A 223 3.83 4.02 5.24
CA ASP A 223 3.80 5.45 4.88
C ASP A 223 4.97 6.19 5.56
N ASN A 224 4.97 7.52 5.48
CA ASN A 224 6.06 8.35 6.03
C ASN A 224 5.72 8.97 7.39
N ASN A 225 4.46 9.02 7.79
CA ASN A 225 4.01 9.67 9.01
C ASN A 225 2.60 9.22 9.40
N PHE A 226 2.37 9.09 10.70
CA PHE A 226 1.06 8.78 11.27
C PHE A 226 0.74 9.74 12.40
N ILE A 227 -0.48 10.27 12.38
CA ILE A 227 -1.11 10.96 13.50
C ILE A 227 -2.29 10.08 13.92
N PHE A 228 -2.48 9.91 15.22
CA PHE A 228 -3.44 8.95 15.79
C PHE A 228 -4.71 9.64 16.30
N PRO A 229 -5.70 9.94 15.43
CA PRO A 229 -6.97 10.48 15.88
C PRO A 229 -7.75 9.42 16.69
N LYS A 230 -8.53 9.88 17.67
CA LYS A 230 -9.31 8.99 18.54
C LYS A 230 -10.26 8.06 17.78
N SER A 231 -10.77 8.50 16.64
CA SER A 231 -11.63 7.69 15.75
C SER A 231 -10.94 6.49 15.12
N LEU A 232 -9.61 6.56 14.94
CA LEU A 232 -8.80 5.50 14.33
C LEU A 232 -8.13 4.60 15.38
N SER A 233 -7.98 5.08 16.61
CA SER A 233 -7.29 4.35 17.70
C SER A 233 -7.97 3.05 18.13
N ARG A 234 -9.28 2.91 17.89
CA ARG A 234 -10.01 1.67 18.21
C ARG A 234 -9.56 0.45 17.44
N ASN A 235 -9.09 0.68 16.24
CA ASN A 235 -8.65 -0.37 15.34
C ASN A 235 -7.11 -0.49 15.31
N LEU A 236 -6.44 0.26 16.18
CA LEU A 236 -4.99 0.16 16.31
C LEU A 236 -4.60 -1.23 16.80
N TYR A 237 -3.63 -1.83 16.10
CA TYR A 237 -3.05 -3.11 16.50
C TYR A 237 -2.22 -2.96 17.76
N PHE A 238 -2.32 -3.94 18.62
CA PHE A 238 -1.49 -4.09 19.82
C PHE A 238 -0.80 -5.44 19.75
N LYS A 239 0.50 -5.43 19.48
CA LYS A 239 1.32 -6.63 19.39
C LYS A 239 1.28 -7.41 20.69
N PRO A 240 0.99 -8.72 20.66
CA PRO A 240 1.04 -9.55 21.85
C PRO A 240 2.47 -9.62 22.42
N GLY A 241 2.58 -9.48 23.73
CA GLY A 241 3.87 -9.54 24.44
C GLY A 241 4.58 -8.20 24.56
N GLU A 242 4.22 -7.19 23.77
CA GLU A 242 4.86 -5.87 23.78
C GLU A 242 4.00 -4.84 24.54
N LYS A 243 4.65 -3.97 25.32
CA LYS A 243 4.00 -2.86 26.04
C LYS A 243 4.38 -1.53 25.40
N SER A 244 3.37 -0.71 25.13
CA SER A 244 3.56 0.54 24.42
C SER A 244 4.28 1.60 25.26
N GLY A 245 5.41 2.13 24.75
CA GLY A 245 6.08 3.33 25.24
C GLY A 245 6.79 3.17 26.59
N ASN A 246 7.20 1.97 26.98
CA ASN A 246 7.97 1.73 28.21
C ASN A 246 9.49 1.78 27.98
N GLY A 247 9.95 1.81 26.73
CA GLY A 247 11.36 1.84 26.36
C GLY A 247 12.07 0.48 26.48
N ILE A 248 11.30 -0.61 26.54
CA ILE A 248 11.79 -1.98 26.68
C ILE A 248 11.31 -2.81 25.49
N ASP A 249 12.15 -3.67 24.97
CA ASP A 249 11.80 -4.75 24.05
C ASP A 249 11.27 -5.92 24.91
N ASP A 250 9.94 -5.90 25.20
CA ASP A 250 9.32 -6.87 26.13
C ASP A 250 9.26 -8.28 25.53
N ASP A 251 9.15 -8.43 24.22
CA ASP A 251 9.06 -9.72 23.54
C ASP A 251 10.42 -10.22 22.97
N LYS A 252 11.47 -9.44 23.15
CA LYS A 252 12.86 -9.78 22.80
C LYS A 252 13.09 -10.08 21.32
N ASN A 253 12.41 -9.35 20.45
CA ASN A 253 12.55 -9.48 19.00
C ASN A 253 13.62 -8.54 18.40
N GLY A 254 14.25 -7.70 19.22
CA GLY A 254 15.27 -6.72 18.84
C GLY A 254 14.69 -5.33 18.49
N LEU A 255 13.37 -5.11 18.65
CA LEU A 255 12.68 -3.86 18.33
C LEU A 255 11.99 -3.30 19.58
N VAL A 256 12.49 -2.20 20.11
CA VAL A 256 11.95 -1.56 21.32
C VAL A 256 10.60 -0.89 21.00
N ASP A 257 9.58 -1.17 21.83
CA ASP A 257 8.24 -0.54 21.76
C ASP A 257 7.49 -0.73 20.41
N ASP A 258 7.74 -1.79 19.64
CA ASP A 258 7.13 -2.02 18.31
C ASP A 258 5.65 -2.44 18.36
N CYS A 259 4.95 -2.04 19.41
CA CYS A 259 3.59 -2.44 19.76
C CYS A 259 2.54 -2.15 18.67
N HIS A 260 2.70 -1.06 17.92
CA HIS A 260 1.73 -0.60 16.91
C HIS A 260 2.33 -0.55 15.49
N GLY A 261 3.52 -1.10 15.33
CA GLY A 261 4.35 -1.00 14.15
C GLY A 261 5.71 -0.39 14.49
N TYR A 262 6.51 -0.08 13.46
CA TYR A 262 7.89 0.36 13.66
C TYR A 262 8.39 1.27 12.55
N ASN A 263 9.34 2.12 12.89
CA ASN A 263 10.07 2.99 11.96
C ASN A 263 11.48 2.43 11.73
N PHE A 264 11.61 1.59 10.72
CA PHE A 264 12.89 0.98 10.33
C PHE A 264 13.91 1.98 9.75
N GLN A 265 13.46 3.19 9.39
CA GLN A 265 14.35 4.25 8.93
C GLN A 265 15.08 4.94 10.10
N LEU A 266 14.40 5.09 11.23
CA LEU A 266 14.96 5.70 12.46
C LEU A 266 15.38 4.66 13.50
N ASP A 267 15.08 3.39 13.26
CA ASP A 267 15.28 2.28 14.21
C ASP A 267 14.56 2.57 15.54
N SER A 268 13.29 2.84 15.49
CA SER A 268 12.49 3.26 16.66
C SER A 268 11.00 3.06 16.45
N ALA A 269 10.23 2.99 17.53
CA ALA A 269 8.76 2.94 17.50
C ALA A 269 8.10 4.30 17.14
N LEU A 270 8.88 5.33 16.80
CA LEU A 270 8.35 6.66 16.48
C LEU A 270 7.69 6.68 15.11
N LEU A 271 6.38 6.62 15.07
CA LEU A 271 5.57 6.68 13.84
C LEU A 271 5.11 8.11 13.50
N THR A 272 5.00 9.00 14.49
CA THR A 272 4.68 10.42 14.26
C THR A 272 5.97 11.22 14.02
N THR A 273 6.45 11.26 12.78
CA THR A 273 7.74 11.86 12.42
C THR A 273 7.63 13.36 12.13
N ARG A 274 6.42 13.90 11.90
CA ARG A 274 6.14 15.26 11.47
C ARG A 274 5.22 16.02 12.46
N ALA A 275 5.37 15.76 13.75
CA ALA A 275 4.52 16.37 14.79
C ALA A 275 4.67 17.91 14.89
N ASP A 276 5.79 18.45 14.44
CA ASP A 276 6.13 19.87 14.39
C ASP A 276 5.67 20.59 13.10
N GLN A 277 5.14 19.84 12.15
CA GLN A 277 4.66 20.41 10.89
C GLN A 277 3.17 20.75 10.97
N PRO A 278 2.71 21.73 10.19
CA PRO A 278 1.28 22.03 10.10
C PRO A 278 0.47 20.82 9.68
N VAL A 279 -0.68 20.64 10.32
CA VAL A 279 -1.63 19.56 9.97
C VAL A 279 -2.25 19.87 8.60
N ASN A 280 -1.96 19.03 7.62
CA ASN A 280 -2.48 19.12 6.26
C ASN A 280 -2.58 17.73 5.62
N SER A 281 -3.00 17.65 4.36
CA SER A 281 -3.15 16.39 3.64
C SER A 281 -1.85 15.58 3.53
N SER A 282 -0.69 16.22 3.50
CA SER A 282 0.60 15.53 3.43
C SER A 282 1.02 14.94 4.78
N THR A 283 0.83 15.70 5.89
CA THR A 283 1.16 15.20 7.24
C THR A 283 0.16 14.15 7.73
N LEU A 284 -1.05 14.14 7.19
CA LEU A 284 -2.10 13.15 7.50
C LEU A 284 -2.16 11.98 6.49
N HIS A 285 -1.23 11.89 5.54
CA HIS A 285 -1.35 10.95 4.41
C HIS A 285 -1.48 9.50 4.90
N GLY A 286 -0.53 8.98 5.68
CA GLY A 286 -0.60 7.62 6.22
C GLY A 286 -1.80 7.39 7.16
N THR A 287 -2.18 8.41 7.92
CA THR A 287 -3.38 8.41 8.77
C THR A 287 -4.65 8.21 7.93
N MET A 288 -4.75 8.91 6.78
CA MET A 288 -5.89 8.78 5.89
C MET A 288 -5.91 7.42 5.17
N CYS A 289 -4.75 6.90 4.78
CA CYS A 289 -4.66 5.55 4.25
C CYS A 289 -5.19 4.52 5.27
N ALA A 290 -4.78 4.60 6.53
CA ALA A 290 -5.29 3.73 7.60
C ALA A 290 -6.79 3.94 7.84
N ALA A 291 -7.27 5.20 7.82
CA ALA A 291 -8.67 5.51 8.00
C ALA A 291 -9.55 4.91 6.89
N ILE A 292 -9.12 4.97 5.64
CA ILE A 292 -9.85 4.41 4.49
C ILE A 292 -9.90 2.88 4.53
N VAL A 293 -8.84 2.22 5.02
CA VAL A 293 -8.87 0.75 5.20
C VAL A 293 -9.84 0.36 6.30
N CYS A 294 -9.70 0.92 7.53
CA CYS A 294 -10.40 0.43 8.72
C CYS A 294 -10.82 1.51 9.73
N GLY A 295 -10.95 2.77 9.34
CA GLY A 295 -11.39 3.84 10.24
C GLY A 295 -12.85 3.66 10.64
N ARG A 296 -13.09 3.38 11.94
CA ARG A 296 -14.41 3.00 12.45
C ARG A 296 -15.27 4.17 12.92
N GLY A 297 -14.63 5.25 13.37
CA GLY A 297 -15.32 6.30 14.11
C GLY A 297 -15.60 5.92 15.57
N ASN A 298 -16.13 6.86 16.35
CA ASN A 298 -16.57 6.68 17.73
C ASN A 298 -17.62 7.75 18.11
N LYS A 299 -18.13 7.73 19.36
CA LYS A 299 -19.15 8.69 19.81
C LYS A 299 -18.71 10.16 19.70
N SER A 300 -17.43 10.47 19.89
CA SER A 300 -16.89 11.84 19.78
C SER A 300 -16.49 12.23 18.37
N SER A 301 -16.28 11.26 17.48
CA SER A 301 -15.99 11.43 16.07
C SER A 301 -16.80 10.40 15.27
N PRO A 302 -18.05 10.70 14.93
CA PRO A 302 -19.01 9.72 14.42
C PRO A 302 -18.79 9.30 12.97
N TYR A 303 -17.71 9.75 12.34
CA TYR A 303 -17.44 9.45 10.94
C TYR A 303 -16.61 8.18 10.79
N GLY A 304 -17.19 7.15 10.17
CA GLY A 304 -16.51 5.91 9.82
C GLY A 304 -16.01 5.94 8.38
N PHE A 305 -14.70 6.01 8.19
CA PHE A 305 -14.07 6.10 6.87
C PHE A 305 -13.76 4.75 6.25
N GLY A 306 -13.67 3.68 7.07
CA GLY A 306 -13.08 2.40 6.66
C GLY A 306 -14.03 1.51 5.88
N ILE A 307 -13.51 0.91 4.81
CA ILE A 307 -14.17 -0.18 4.07
C ILE A 307 -14.31 -1.41 4.97
N ALA A 308 -13.32 -1.69 5.82
CA ALA A 308 -13.28 -2.81 6.77
C ALA A 308 -13.25 -2.29 8.22
N PRO A 309 -14.37 -1.74 8.75
CA PRO A 309 -14.39 -0.95 9.99
C PRO A 309 -14.08 -1.72 11.27
N GLU A 310 -13.99 -3.05 11.24
CA GLU A 310 -13.53 -3.88 12.37
C GLU A 310 -12.18 -4.56 12.13
N GLY A 311 -11.50 -4.26 11.00
CA GLY A 311 -10.11 -4.63 10.77
C GLY A 311 -9.16 -3.86 11.70
N GLN A 312 -8.06 -4.47 12.08
CA GLN A 312 -6.97 -3.80 12.81
C GLN A 312 -5.95 -3.22 11.84
N TRP A 313 -5.21 -2.19 12.27
CA TRP A 313 -4.13 -1.61 11.47
C TRP A 313 -2.88 -1.38 12.30
N ALA A 314 -1.71 -1.48 11.65
CA ALA A 314 -0.41 -1.10 12.18
C ALA A 314 0.33 -0.24 11.16
N GLY A 315 1.12 0.71 11.64
CA GLY A 315 1.90 1.62 10.80
C GLY A 315 3.33 1.15 10.63
N LEU A 316 3.89 1.18 9.42
CA LEU A 316 5.31 0.96 9.18
C LEU A 316 5.92 2.12 8.41
N ILE A 317 7.14 2.50 8.78
CA ILE A 317 7.97 3.46 8.05
C ILE A 317 9.27 2.76 7.71
N SER A 318 9.48 2.41 6.45
CA SER A 318 10.63 1.57 6.07
C SER A 318 11.75 2.32 5.33
N GLY A 319 11.46 3.44 4.70
CA GLY A 319 12.43 4.05 3.79
C GLY A 319 12.89 3.05 2.72
N ASN A 320 14.18 2.73 2.69
CA ASN A 320 14.74 1.71 1.80
C ASN A 320 14.89 0.32 2.45
N SER A 321 14.44 0.16 3.69
CA SER A 321 14.54 -1.08 4.47
C SER A 321 13.25 -1.89 4.37
N LEU A 322 12.91 -2.34 3.16
CA LEU A 322 11.69 -3.11 2.92
C LEU A 322 11.72 -4.48 3.59
N GLU A 323 12.90 -5.13 3.60
CA GLU A 323 13.10 -6.48 4.12
C GLU A 323 12.60 -6.61 5.57
N PRO A 324 13.11 -5.86 6.55
CA PRO A 324 12.66 -6.00 7.95
C PRO A 324 11.21 -5.56 8.14
N ALA A 325 10.68 -4.65 7.32
CA ALA A 325 9.29 -4.24 7.39
C ALA A 325 8.33 -5.38 6.96
N VAL A 326 8.69 -6.10 5.90
CA VAL A 326 7.90 -7.27 5.45
C VAL A 326 8.09 -8.44 6.42
N GLU A 327 9.28 -8.66 6.95
CA GLU A 327 9.54 -9.66 8.00
C GLU A 327 8.65 -9.43 9.21
N TRP A 328 8.60 -8.20 9.72
CA TRP A 328 7.73 -7.82 10.82
C TRP A 328 6.26 -8.10 10.49
N ALA A 329 5.80 -7.69 9.32
CA ALA A 329 4.42 -7.91 8.89
C ALA A 329 4.05 -9.41 8.82
N VAL A 330 4.95 -10.25 8.31
CA VAL A 330 4.75 -11.71 8.24
C VAL A 330 4.69 -12.31 9.65
N GLU A 331 5.57 -11.88 10.56
CA GLU A 331 5.61 -12.37 11.95
C GLU A 331 4.35 -11.97 12.73
N GLN A 332 3.81 -10.76 12.48
CA GLN A 332 2.53 -10.35 13.04
C GLN A 332 1.32 -11.00 12.34
N LYS A 333 1.56 -11.88 11.36
CA LYS A 333 0.51 -12.56 10.56
C LYS A 333 -0.39 -11.56 9.84
N ALA A 334 0.16 -10.47 9.35
CA ALA A 334 -0.58 -9.48 8.59
C ALA A 334 -1.32 -10.12 7.41
N ASP A 335 -2.48 -9.57 7.09
CA ASP A 335 -3.35 -10.01 6.02
C ASP A 335 -3.15 -9.18 4.76
N THR A 336 -3.06 -7.86 4.91
CA THR A 336 -2.82 -6.93 3.81
C THR A 336 -1.66 -5.99 4.12
N TYR A 337 -1.05 -5.45 3.07
CA TYR A 337 0.05 -4.50 3.16
C TYR A 337 -0.16 -3.39 2.14
N SER A 338 -0.60 -2.23 2.60
CA SER A 338 -0.90 -1.07 1.77
C SER A 338 0.32 -0.17 1.59
N MET A 339 0.65 0.15 0.33
CA MET A 339 1.78 0.98 -0.07
C MET A 339 1.28 2.15 -0.92
N SER A 340 1.18 3.34 -0.32
CA SER A 340 0.66 4.53 -1.00
C SER A 340 1.80 5.47 -1.42
N PHE A 341 2.85 4.92 -2.02
CA PHE A 341 4.01 5.63 -2.53
C PHE A 341 4.53 4.96 -3.80
N SER A 342 5.32 5.68 -4.58
CA SER A 342 5.93 5.22 -5.83
C SER A 342 7.39 5.61 -5.86
N ILE A 343 8.26 4.66 -6.22
CA ILE A 343 9.71 4.87 -6.30
C ILE A 343 10.14 4.87 -7.77
N PRO A 344 10.61 5.99 -8.31
CA PRO A 344 11.06 6.05 -9.69
C PRO A 344 12.46 5.46 -9.86
N ARG A 345 12.74 4.96 -11.06
CA ARG A 345 14.10 4.64 -11.54
C ARG A 345 14.89 3.67 -10.67
N LEU A 346 14.23 2.64 -10.16
CA LEU A 346 14.90 1.60 -9.36
C LEU A 346 15.82 0.69 -10.19
N GLY A 347 15.72 0.69 -11.54
CA GLY A 347 16.54 -0.19 -12.38
C GLY A 347 16.42 -1.65 -11.92
N GLU A 348 17.56 -2.32 -11.78
CA GLU A 348 17.62 -3.73 -11.35
C GLU A 348 17.12 -3.97 -9.91
N MET A 349 17.13 -2.94 -9.06
CA MET A 349 16.54 -3.02 -7.72
C MET A 349 15.03 -3.36 -7.72
N ARG A 350 14.31 -3.17 -8.84
CA ARG A 350 12.92 -3.63 -9.00
C ARG A 350 12.81 -5.14 -8.74
N SER A 351 13.78 -5.92 -9.23
CA SER A 351 13.84 -7.38 -9.02
C SER A 351 13.96 -7.76 -7.56
N HIS A 352 14.76 -7.01 -6.80
CA HIS A 352 14.90 -7.23 -5.36
C HIS A 352 13.59 -6.93 -4.61
N TRP A 353 12.92 -5.82 -4.93
CA TRP A 353 11.62 -5.47 -4.37
C TRP A 353 10.55 -6.52 -4.70
N ARG A 354 10.50 -6.94 -5.98
CA ARG A 354 9.57 -7.98 -6.43
C ARG A 354 9.78 -9.27 -5.66
N LYS A 355 11.01 -9.73 -5.50
CA LYS A 355 11.34 -10.97 -4.78
C LYS A 355 10.83 -10.96 -3.34
N ILE A 356 11.02 -9.84 -2.62
CA ILE A 356 10.52 -9.70 -1.25
C ILE A 356 8.99 -9.80 -1.21
N MET A 357 8.29 -9.15 -2.15
CA MET A 357 6.84 -9.16 -2.20
C MET A 357 6.28 -10.51 -2.65
N GLU A 358 6.94 -11.20 -3.58
CA GLU A 358 6.60 -12.57 -3.97
C GLU A 358 6.71 -13.51 -2.77
N HIS A 359 7.80 -13.46 -2.01
CA HIS A 359 7.98 -14.26 -0.80
C HIS A 359 6.96 -13.90 0.28
N GLY A 360 6.72 -12.61 0.52
CA GLY A 360 5.71 -12.14 1.46
C GLY A 360 4.29 -12.57 1.08
N SER A 361 3.98 -12.57 -0.22
CA SER A 361 2.71 -13.08 -0.75
C SER A 361 2.55 -14.59 -0.50
N PHE A 362 3.61 -15.38 -0.70
CA PHE A 362 3.62 -16.80 -0.30
C PHE A 362 3.49 -17.00 1.21
N CYS A 363 3.94 -16.03 2.01
CA CYS A 363 3.65 -15.98 3.44
C CYS A 363 2.22 -15.48 3.75
N GLY A 364 1.36 -15.32 2.73
CA GLY A 364 -0.06 -15.03 2.87
C GLY A 364 -0.40 -13.54 3.04
N ILE A 365 0.50 -12.62 2.70
CA ILE A 365 0.24 -11.17 2.69
C ILE A 365 -0.26 -10.74 1.31
N CYS A 366 -1.34 -9.97 1.25
CA CYS A 366 -1.77 -9.27 0.04
C CYS A 366 -1.14 -7.88 -0.01
N PHE A 367 -0.21 -7.66 -0.93
CA PHE A 367 0.39 -6.36 -1.18
C PHE A 367 -0.50 -5.55 -2.11
N VAL A 368 -0.80 -4.31 -1.72
CA VAL A 368 -1.69 -3.40 -2.46
C VAL A 368 -1.05 -2.04 -2.63
N SER A 369 -1.17 -1.45 -3.80
CA SER A 369 -0.76 -0.07 -4.09
C SER A 369 -1.82 0.65 -4.90
N GLY A 370 -1.79 1.99 -4.89
CA GLY A 370 -2.46 2.78 -5.93
C GLY A 370 -1.63 2.76 -7.21
N ALA A 371 -2.24 2.94 -8.36
CA ALA A 371 -1.55 2.87 -9.65
C ALA A 371 -0.56 4.02 -9.95
N GLY A 372 -0.40 4.99 -9.02
CA GLY A 372 0.46 6.16 -9.23
C GLY A 372 -0.30 7.37 -9.81
N ASN A 373 0.32 8.56 -9.72
CA ASN A 373 -0.28 9.84 -10.11
C ASN A 373 0.51 10.53 -11.24
N PHE A 374 1.02 9.76 -12.20
CA PHE A 374 2.05 10.22 -13.13
C PHE A 374 1.60 10.29 -14.59
N ALA A 375 0.30 10.08 -14.89
CA ALA A 375 -0.20 10.10 -16.28
C ALA A 375 0.01 11.44 -17.00
N LEU A 376 0.13 12.55 -16.26
CA LEU A 376 0.37 13.87 -16.83
C LEU A 376 1.87 14.23 -16.94
N SER A 377 2.76 13.45 -16.33
CA SER A 377 4.20 13.76 -16.24
C SER A 377 5.10 12.67 -16.81
N GLU A 378 4.58 11.49 -17.08
CA GLU A 378 5.35 10.36 -17.60
C GLU A 378 4.61 9.71 -18.77
N GLU A 379 5.36 9.19 -19.71
CA GLU A 379 4.82 8.43 -20.85
C GLU A 379 4.76 6.93 -20.53
N LEU A 380 3.93 6.20 -21.27
CA LEU A 380 3.93 4.74 -21.21
C LEU A 380 5.26 4.16 -21.72
N PRO A 381 5.75 3.07 -21.14
CA PRO A 381 5.15 2.25 -20.07
C PRO A 381 5.58 2.67 -18.65
N ARG A 382 6.09 3.88 -18.43
CA ARG A 382 6.73 4.34 -17.19
C ARG A 382 5.79 5.08 -16.22
N GLN A 383 4.51 5.18 -16.53
CA GLN A 383 3.54 5.87 -15.66
C GLN A 383 3.36 5.19 -14.32
N MET A 384 3.34 3.86 -14.28
CA MET A 384 3.35 3.09 -13.04
C MET A 384 4.80 2.79 -12.64
N ARG A 385 5.10 2.92 -11.36
CA ARG A 385 6.43 2.78 -10.78
C ARG A 385 6.41 1.66 -9.74
N THR A 386 7.55 1.33 -9.14
CA THR A 386 7.59 0.34 -8.06
C THR A 386 7.06 0.96 -6.76
N PRO A 387 6.11 0.32 -6.06
CA PRO A 387 5.71 -1.10 -6.13
C PRO A 387 4.52 -1.42 -7.04
N GLU A 388 3.77 -0.43 -7.52
CA GLU A 388 2.51 -0.65 -8.26
C GLU A 388 2.70 -1.39 -9.59
N ASP A 389 3.90 -1.32 -10.17
CA ASP A 389 4.26 -1.98 -11.42
C ASP A 389 4.61 -3.47 -11.25
N ILE A 390 4.79 -3.97 -10.03
CA ILE A 390 5.17 -5.38 -9.78
C ILE A 390 4.04 -6.31 -10.22
N PRO A 391 4.32 -7.24 -11.15
CA PRO A 391 3.34 -8.23 -11.59
C PRO A 391 2.94 -9.18 -10.45
N GLU A 392 1.76 -9.77 -10.55
CA GLU A 392 1.22 -10.84 -9.73
C GLU A 392 1.18 -10.58 -8.21
N ALA A 393 2.32 -10.30 -7.58
CA ALA A 393 2.44 -10.20 -6.12
C ALA A 393 1.92 -8.88 -5.54
N VAL A 394 1.80 -7.83 -6.35
CA VAL A 394 1.25 -6.52 -5.93
C VAL A 394 0.01 -6.19 -6.74
N PHE A 395 -1.05 -5.83 -6.05
CA PHE A 395 -2.32 -5.43 -6.64
C PHE A 395 -2.38 -3.92 -6.74
N ALA A 396 -2.62 -3.39 -7.94
CA ALA A 396 -2.68 -1.96 -8.18
C ALA A 396 -4.12 -1.51 -8.44
N ALA A 397 -4.52 -0.38 -7.84
CA ALA A 397 -5.80 0.26 -8.08
C ALA A 397 -5.63 1.56 -8.84
N ALA A 398 -6.21 1.68 -10.04
CA ALA A 398 -6.38 2.95 -10.72
C ALA A 398 -7.38 3.85 -9.99
N GLY A 399 -7.36 5.12 -10.32
CA GLY A 399 -8.20 6.11 -9.70
C GLY A 399 -9.30 6.64 -10.62
N VAL A 400 -10.53 6.60 -10.12
CA VAL A 400 -11.69 7.19 -10.78
C VAL A 400 -12.35 8.26 -9.93
N GLN A 401 -13.09 9.13 -10.59
CA GLN A 401 -13.90 10.16 -9.95
C GLN A 401 -15.27 9.58 -9.56
N ARG A 402 -16.07 10.39 -8.89
CA ARG A 402 -17.40 10.01 -8.44
C ARG A 402 -18.36 9.64 -9.59
N ASP A 403 -18.12 10.19 -10.79
CA ASP A 403 -18.88 9.85 -12.02
C ASP A 403 -18.32 8.63 -12.78
N PHE A 404 -17.39 7.91 -12.16
CA PHE A 404 -16.69 6.75 -12.69
C PHE A 404 -15.72 7.02 -13.86
N SER A 405 -15.50 8.28 -14.23
CA SER A 405 -14.46 8.62 -15.20
C SER A 405 -13.07 8.53 -14.53
N ARG A 406 -12.08 8.03 -15.27
CA ARG A 406 -10.68 8.01 -14.80
C ARG A 406 -10.21 9.44 -14.51
N THR A 407 -9.51 9.65 -13.41
CA THR A 407 -8.86 10.93 -13.16
C THR A 407 -7.69 11.14 -14.11
N GLU A 408 -7.51 12.36 -14.59
CA GLU A 408 -6.49 12.70 -15.58
C GLU A 408 -5.05 12.38 -15.14
N PHE A 409 -4.79 12.45 -13.84
CA PHE A 409 -3.47 12.14 -13.28
C PHE A 409 -3.26 10.66 -12.95
N SER A 410 -4.33 9.83 -12.91
CA SER A 410 -4.20 8.41 -12.61
C SER A 410 -3.33 7.71 -13.63
N SER A 411 -2.22 7.13 -13.19
CA SER A 411 -1.37 6.32 -14.05
C SER A 411 -2.13 5.12 -14.60
N LYS A 412 -1.72 4.67 -15.77
CA LYS A 412 -2.29 3.53 -16.48
C LYS A 412 -1.20 2.61 -17.02
N GLY A 413 -1.60 1.41 -17.36
CA GLY A 413 -0.74 0.43 -18.03
C GLY A 413 -0.70 0.60 -19.57
N PRO A 414 -0.07 -0.35 -20.27
CA PRO A 414 0.66 -1.48 -19.69
C PRO A 414 1.93 -1.05 -18.98
N VAL A 415 2.46 -1.91 -18.08
CA VAL A 415 3.79 -1.76 -17.51
C VAL A 415 4.77 -2.67 -18.24
N GLU A 416 6.05 -2.32 -18.25
CA GLU A 416 7.10 -3.15 -18.83
C GLU A 416 7.97 -3.76 -17.74
N TRP A 417 8.08 -5.09 -17.72
CA TRP A 417 9.01 -5.82 -16.88
C TRP A 417 10.12 -6.45 -17.71
N LYS A 418 11.26 -5.79 -17.69
CA LYS A 418 12.50 -6.24 -18.30
C LYS A 418 13.66 -5.87 -17.40
N THR A 419 14.14 -6.85 -16.66
CA THR A 419 15.33 -6.80 -15.81
C THR A 419 16.17 -8.04 -16.09
N GLU A 420 17.35 -8.14 -15.50
CA GLU A 420 18.19 -9.35 -15.60
C GLU A 420 17.48 -10.62 -15.08
N HIS A 421 16.54 -10.44 -14.13
CA HIS A 421 15.93 -11.56 -13.39
C HIS A 421 14.50 -11.87 -13.83
N TYR A 422 13.86 -10.93 -14.53
CA TYR A 422 12.46 -11.02 -14.96
C TYR A 422 12.31 -10.37 -16.34
N ALA A 423 11.82 -11.12 -17.32
CA ALA A 423 11.71 -10.70 -18.71
C ALA A 423 10.30 -10.96 -19.29
N GLU A 424 9.24 -10.52 -18.58
CA GLU A 424 7.85 -10.77 -19.01
C GLU A 424 7.41 -9.85 -20.14
N GLY A 425 8.16 -8.78 -20.43
CA GLY A 425 7.76 -7.78 -21.42
C GLY A 425 6.62 -6.89 -20.91
N GLN A 426 5.59 -6.70 -21.72
CA GLN A 426 4.42 -5.91 -21.33
C GLN A 426 3.45 -6.71 -20.46
N VAL A 427 3.07 -6.12 -19.34
CA VAL A 427 2.12 -6.69 -18.38
C VAL A 427 0.93 -5.76 -18.22
N GLN A 428 -0.27 -6.34 -18.29
CA GLN A 428 -1.51 -5.60 -18.07
C GLN A 428 -1.61 -5.16 -16.61
N LYS A 429 -1.82 -3.88 -16.41
CA LYS A 429 -2.07 -3.18 -15.14
C LYS A 429 -3.00 -1.98 -15.42
N PRO A 430 -3.71 -1.48 -14.40
CA PRO A 430 -3.91 -1.98 -13.04
C PRO A 430 -4.82 -3.20 -12.99
N GLU A 431 -5.00 -3.82 -11.81
CA GLU A 431 -5.95 -4.92 -11.64
C GLU A 431 -7.40 -4.44 -11.62
N VAL A 432 -7.67 -3.38 -10.87
CA VAL A 432 -9.01 -2.78 -10.69
C VAL A 432 -8.90 -1.27 -10.52
N CYS A 433 -10.03 -0.59 -10.33
CA CYS A 433 -10.04 0.82 -9.94
C CYS A 433 -10.90 1.07 -8.70
N ALA A 434 -10.64 2.19 -8.04
CA ALA A 434 -11.40 2.72 -6.92
C ALA A 434 -11.40 4.25 -6.95
N PHE A 435 -12.10 4.89 -6.02
CA PHE A 435 -12.20 6.34 -6.01
C PHE A 435 -10.93 7.02 -5.48
N ASN A 436 -10.50 8.08 -6.16
CA ASN A 436 -9.26 8.78 -5.82
C ASN A 436 -9.36 10.30 -5.82
N ARG A 437 -10.55 10.86 -6.02
CA ARG A 437 -10.75 12.31 -6.13
C ARG A 437 -11.85 12.80 -5.20
N ASP A 438 -11.64 14.00 -4.66
CA ASP A 438 -12.61 14.70 -3.83
C ASP A 438 -13.04 13.91 -2.58
N LEU A 439 -12.10 13.19 -2.02
CA LEU A 439 -12.31 12.41 -0.81
C LEU A 439 -12.24 13.30 0.44
N PRO A 440 -12.96 12.96 1.51
CA PRO A 440 -12.93 13.71 2.75
C PRO A 440 -11.60 13.51 3.49
N LEU A 441 -11.17 14.53 4.24
CA LEU A 441 -10.00 14.51 5.12
C LEU A 441 -10.44 14.47 6.58
N LEU A 442 -10.01 13.45 7.31
CA LEU A 442 -10.19 13.35 8.77
C LEU A 442 -9.07 14.13 9.48
N LEU A 443 -9.45 15.11 10.30
CA LEU A 443 -8.53 15.86 11.14
C LEU A 443 -8.29 15.13 12.48
N PRO A 444 -7.16 15.43 13.19
CA PRO A 444 -6.83 14.82 14.48
C PRO A 444 -7.89 15.04 15.57
N ASP A 445 -8.61 16.16 15.51
CA ASP A 445 -9.70 16.52 16.42
C ASP A 445 -11.04 15.85 16.07
N GLY A 446 -11.08 15.05 15.01
CA GLY A 446 -12.28 14.34 14.56
C GLY A 446 -13.16 15.13 13.58
N ARG A 447 -12.85 16.38 13.28
CA ARG A 447 -13.55 17.14 12.22
C ARG A 447 -13.21 16.56 10.86
N VAL A 448 -14.13 16.72 9.92
CA VAL A 448 -13.98 16.27 8.53
C VAL A 448 -14.03 17.46 7.59
N ILE A 449 -13.02 17.57 6.73
CA ILE A 449 -13.02 18.53 5.63
C ILE A 449 -13.51 17.81 4.38
N PRO A 450 -14.66 18.18 3.82
CA PRO A 450 -15.19 17.55 2.61
C PRO A 450 -14.26 17.74 1.43
N SER A 451 -14.17 16.73 0.59
CA SER A 451 -13.51 16.82 -0.72
C SER A 451 -12.11 17.47 -0.67
N ALA A 452 -11.31 17.11 0.31
CA ALA A 452 -10.03 17.78 0.61
C ALA A 452 -8.81 17.05 0.07
N ILE A 453 -8.93 15.75 -0.24
CA ILE A 453 -7.81 14.94 -0.71
C ILE A 453 -8.12 14.27 -2.03
N SER A 454 -7.07 14.10 -2.84
CA SER A 454 -7.11 13.37 -4.11
C SER A 454 -5.77 12.68 -4.35
N GLY A 455 -5.79 11.52 -5.00
CA GLY A 455 -4.61 10.73 -5.33
C GLY A 455 -4.89 9.23 -5.31
N ASN A 456 -4.18 8.49 -6.15
CA ASN A 456 -4.25 7.02 -6.16
C ASN A 456 -3.76 6.40 -4.84
N SER A 457 -3.05 7.18 -4.03
CA SER A 457 -2.74 6.84 -2.65
C SER A 457 -3.95 6.44 -1.80
N PHE A 458 -5.17 6.80 -2.22
CA PHE A 458 -6.41 6.50 -1.52
C PHE A 458 -7.22 5.40 -2.21
N ALA A 459 -7.03 5.16 -3.52
CA ALA A 459 -7.60 4.03 -4.24
C ALA A 459 -7.02 2.69 -3.75
N GLY A 460 -5.70 2.61 -3.55
CA GLY A 460 -5.03 1.44 -2.97
C GLY A 460 -5.60 1.03 -1.61
N PRO A 461 -5.72 1.93 -0.61
CA PRO A 461 -6.38 1.65 0.66
C PRO A 461 -7.84 1.16 0.54
N MET A 462 -8.63 1.65 -0.42
CA MET A 462 -9.97 1.10 -0.66
C MET A 462 -9.90 -0.36 -1.13
N PHE A 463 -8.95 -0.67 -2.02
CA PHE A 463 -8.68 -2.05 -2.44
C PHE A 463 -8.24 -2.93 -1.26
N CYS A 464 -7.33 -2.43 -0.44
CA CYS A 464 -6.88 -3.11 0.77
C CYS A 464 -8.04 -3.44 1.72
N GLY A 465 -8.95 -2.48 1.93
CA GLY A 465 -10.16 -2.69 2.74
C GLY A 465 -11.12 -3.75 2.15
N ALA A 466 -11.28 -3.78 0.83
CA ALA A 466 -12.09 -4.81 0.17
C ALA A 466 -11.50 -6.22 0.36
N ILE A 467 -10.17 -6.36 0.25
CA ILE A 467 -9.47 -7.62 0.55
C ILE A 467 -9.65 -8.00 2.01
N ALA A 468 -9.57 -7.04 2.94
CA ALA A 468 -9.80 -7.29 4.36
C ALA A 468 -11.22 -7.81 4.65
N LEU A 469 -12.24 -7.32 3.94
CA LEU A 469 -13.60 -7.90 4.01
C LEU A 469 -13.62 -9.35 3.54
N MET A 470 -12.99 -9.65 2.40
CA MET A 470 -12.94 -11.03 1.87
C MET A 470 -12.22 -11.96 2.84
N LEU A 471 -11.08 -11.55 3.41
CA LEU A 471 -10.34 -12.34 4.40
C LEU A 471 -11.05 -12.47 5.75
N SER A 472 -11.90 -11.51 6.11
CA SER A 472 -12.82 -11.63 7.25
C SER A 472 -13.90 -12.69 7.02
N ALA A 473 -14.37 -12.84 5.77
CA ALA A 473 -15.32 -13.87 5.37
C ALA A 473 -14.67 -15.26 5.28
N ASP A 474 -13.47 -15.32 4.72
CA ASP A 474 -12.68 -16.56 4.56
C ASP A 474 -11.18 -16.30 4.76
N PRO A 475 -10.66 -16.52 5.98
CA PRO A 475 -9.25 -16.27 6.29
C PRO A 475 -8.27 -17.23 5.59
N GLU A 476 -8.76 -18.28 4.94
CA GLU A 476 -7.91 -19.27 4.26
C GLU A 476 -7.67 -18.99 2.77
N LEU A 477 -8.21 -17.88 2.24
CA LEU A 477 -7.96 -17.47 0.86
C LEU A 477 -6.51 -17.02 0.67
N LEU A 478 -5.88 -17.56 -0.35
CA LEU A 478 -4.52 -17.19 -0.77
C LEU A 478 -4.55 -15.91 -1.63
N PRO A 479 -3.47 -15.13 -1.69
CA PRO A 479 -3.42 -13.89 -2.45
C PRO A 479 -3.91 -14.02 -3.90
N TRP A 480 -3.50 -15.07 -4.62
CA TRP A 480 -3.97 -15.30 -5.99
C TRP A 480 -5.46 -15.63 -6.10
N HIS A 481 -6.07 -16.29 -5.08
CA HIS A 481 -7.52 -16.48 -5.03
C HIS A 481 -8.27 -15.16 -4.83
N LEU A 482 -7.73 -14.29 -3.97
CA LEU A 482 -8.30 -12.96 -3.73
C LEU A 482 -8.23 -12.10 -4.99
N LYS A 483 -7.10 -12.16 -5.73
CA LYS A 483 -6.95 -11.49 -7.02
C LYS A 483 -8.02 -11.96 -8.01
N ASP A 484 -8.17 -13.28 -8.18
CA ASP A 484 -9.15 -13.87 -9.09
C ASP A 484 -10.59 -13.48 -8.72
N ILE A 485 -10.97 -13.55 -7.45
CA ILE A 485 -12.31 -13.17 -7.01
C ILE A 485 -12.58 -11.68 -7.28
N ILE A 486 -11.69 -10.80 -6.83
CA ILE A 486 -11.98 -9.36 -6.89
C ILE A 486 -11.98 -8.84 -8.32
N THR A 487 -11.14 -9.38 -9.21
CA THR A 487 -11.12 -9.01 -10.62
C THR A 487 -12.35 -9.55 -11.35
N SER A 488 -12.76 -10.80 -11.09
CA SER A 488 -13.96 -11.40 -11.73
C SER A 488 -15.29 -10.83 -11.22
N THR A 489 -15.29 -10.14 -10.09
CA THR A 489 -16.47 -9.55 -9.47
C THR A 489 -16.52 -8.02 -9.55
N ALA A 490 -15.51 -7.37 -10.13
CA ALA A 490 -15.49 -5.93 -10.35
C ALA A 490 -16.69 -5.50 -11.23
N THR A 491 -17.16 -4.26 -11.05
CA THR A 491 -18.16 -3.65 -11.93
C THR A 491 -17.43 -3.02 -13.10
N ASP A 492 -17.64 -3.54 -14.31
CA ASP A 492 -17.03 -3.02 -15.53
C ASP A 492 -17.45 -1.56 -15.76
N ILE A 493 -16.47 -0.69 -15.91
CA ILE A 493 -16.64 0.74 -16.17
C ILE A 493 -15.56 1.22 -17.16
N GLY A 494 -15.86 2.25 -17.91
CA GLY A 494 -14.93 2.73 -18.94
C GLY A 494 -15.13 1.99 -20.26
N SER A 495 -14.04 1.51 -20.85
CA SER A 495 -14.10 0.66 -22.04
C SER A 495 -14.57 -0.74 -21.64
N PRO A 496 -15.47 -1.38 -22.42
CA PRO A 496 -15.96 -2.71 -22.09
C PRO A 496 -14.83 -3.75 -21.97
N GLY A 497 -14.88 -4.54 -20.91
CA GLY A 497 -13.90 -5.58 -20.61
C GLY A 497 -12.65 -5.06 -19.88
N ILE A 498 -11.56 -5.80 -19.97
CA ILE A 498 -10.31 -5.46 -19.28
C ILE A 498 -9.55 -4.39 -20.08
N ASP A 499 -9.19 -3.29 -19.44
CA ASP A 499 -8.40 -2.22 -20.05
C ASP A 499 -7.23 -1.75 -19.16
N ASN A 500 -6.33 -0.95 -19.72
CA ASN A 500 -5.15 -0.44 -19.01
C ASN A 500 -5.43 0.84 -18.20
N GLU A 501 -6.66 1.34 -18.15
CA GLU A 501 -7.05 2.57 -17.44
C GLU A 501 -7.78 2.26 -16.13
N THR A 502 -8.66 1.24 -16.14
CA THR A 502 -9.51 0.84 -15.03
C THR A 502 -9.33 -0.63 -14.62
N GLY A 503 -8.54 -1.39 -15.35
CA GLY A 503 -8.34 -2.81 -15.14
C GLY A 503 -9.61 -3.60 -15.46
N HIS A 504 -10.05 -4.42 -14.52
CA HIS A 504 -11.33 -5.14 -14.59
C HIS A 504 -12.54 -4.28 -14.17
N GLY A 505 -12.33 -3.00 -13.87
CA GLY A 505 -13.38 -2.08 -13.45
C GLY A 505 -13.36 -1.72 -11.96
N LEU A 506 -14.46 -1.14 -11.48
CA LEU A 506 -14.62 -0.66 -10.11
C LEU A 506 -14.79 -1.82 -9.14
N ILE A 507 -14.06 -1.76 -8.02
CA ILE A 507 -14.22 -2.71 -6.91
C ILE A 507 -15.68 -2.77 -6.46
N ASN A 508 -16.21 -3.98 -6.32
CA ASN A 508 -17.52 -4.27 -5.79
C ASN A 508 -17.39 -5.16 -4.54
N CYS A 509 -17.39 -4.54 -3.36
CA CYS A 509 -17.19 -5.25 -2.09
C CYS A 509 -18.25 -6.34 -1.86
N TYR A 510 -19.51 -6.05 -2.24
CA TYR A 510 -20.61 -6.97 -2.03
C TYR A 510 -20.45 -8.25 -2.86
N ARG A 511 -20.22 -8.11 -4.16
CA ARG A 511 -20.01 -9.28 -5.04
C ARG A 511 -18.78 -10.07 -4.68
N SER A 512 -17.67 -9.39 -4.31
CA SER A 512 -16.43 -10.04 -3.90
C SER A 512 -16.62 -10.88 -2.64
N VAL A 513 -17.33 -10.36 -1.63
CA VAL A 513 -17.62 -11.12 -0.41
C VAL A 513 -18.64 -12.24 -0.66
N LYS A 514 -19.67 -11.98 -1.46
CA LYS A 514 -20.66 -13.00 -1.87
C LYS A 514 -19.99 -14.19 -2.55
N GLU A 515 -19.10 -13.94 -3.51
CA GLU A 515 -18.33 -14.99 -4.21
C GLU A 515 -17.35 -15.70 -3.25
N THR A 516 -16.72 -14.96 -2.34
CA THR A 516 -15.87 -15.53 -1.26
C THR A 516 -16.66 -16.54 -0.44
N LEU A 517 -17.85 -16.16 0.04
CA LEU A 517 -18.73 -17.02 0.84
C LEU A 517 -19.22 -18.23 0.04
N ARG A 518 -19.54 -18.05 -1.25
CA ARG A 518 -19.92 -19.14 -2.15
C ARG A 518 -18.78 -20.16 -2.28
N ARG A 519 -17.55 -19.72 -2.57
CA ARG A 519 -16.38 -20.60 -2.67
C ARG A 519 -16.07 -21.30 -1.36
N LYS A 520 -16.23 -20.60 -0.24
CA LYS A 520 -16.08 -21.20 1.10
C LYS A 520 -17.11 -22.29 1.34
N ALA A 521 -18.40 -22.01 1.08
CA ALA A 521 -19.48 -22.99 1.23
C ALA A 521 -19.23 -24.23 0.37
N LEU A 522 -18.84 -24.05 -0.91
CA LEU A 522 -18.49 -25.15 -1.81
C LEU A 522 -17.36 -26.02 -1.26
N ARG A 523 -16.26 -25.38 -0.79
CA ARG A 523 -15.12 -26.08 -0.20
C ARG A 523 -15.46 -26.87 1.06
N GLU A 524 -16.45 -26.37 1.83
CA GLU A 524 -16.93 -26.99 3.07
C GLU A 524 -18.11 -27.94 2.85
N GLY A 525 -18.54 -28.19 1.62
CA GLY A 525 -19.68 -29.06 1.29
C GLY A 525 -21.03 -28.51 1.79
N ARG A 526 -21.15 -27.18 1.98
CA ARG A 526 -22.37 -26.50 2.42
C ARG A 526 -23.19 -26.00 1.23
N ASP A 527 -24.46 -25.72 1.47
CA ASP A 527 -25.36 -25.11 0.49
C ASP A 527 -24.80 -23.77 -0.01
N THR A 528 -24.70 -23.64 -1.33
CA THR A 528 -24.25 -22.42 -2.02
C THR A 528 -25.40 -21.54 -2.50
N THR A 529 -26.64 -22.02 -2.44
CA THR A 529 -27.83 -21.34 -2.95
C THR A 529 -27.97 -19.89 -2.45
N PRO A 530 -27.67 -19.56 -1.17
CA PRO A 530 -27.76 -18.18 -0.67
C PRO A 530 -26.79 -17.21 -1.36
N TYR A 531 -25.75 -17.73 -1.99
CA TYR A 531 -24.68 -16.94 -2.63
C TYR A 531 -24.70 -17.04 -4.16
N THR A 532 -25.66 -17.76 -4.74
CA THR A 532 -25.84 -17.88 -6.19
C THR A 532 -26.78 -16.81 -6.72
N GLY A 533 -26.75 -16.57 -8.02
CA GLY A 533 -27.57 -15.56 -8.69
C GLY A 533 -26.96 -14.16 -8.65
N ARG A 534 -27.21 -13.43 -9.70
CA ARG A 534 -26.94 -11.98 -9.83
C ARG A 534 -28.29 -11.25 -9.81
N SER A 535 -28.42 -10.29 -8.90
CA SER A 535 -29.54 -9.34 -8.94
C SER A 535 -29.00 -7.96 -9.35
N GLN A 536 -29.89 -7.12 -9.88
CA GLN A 536 -29.54 -5.74 -10.18
C GLN A 536 -29.09 -4.97 -8.93
N GLN A 537 -29.53 -5.40 -7.74
CA GLN A 537 -29.12 -4.85 -6.46
C GLN A 537 -27.68 -5.21 -6.04
N ASP A 538 -27.06 -6.18 -6.70
CA ASP A 538 -25.67 -6.60 -6.45
C ASP A 538 -24.68 -5.76 -7.27
N GLU A 539 -25.16 -4.93 -8.17
CA GLU A 539 -24.37 -4.08 -9.04
C GLU A 539 -24.30 -2.64 -8.52
N VAL A 540 -23.20 -1.99 -8.83
CA VAL A 540 -23.10 -0.53 -8.67
C VAL A 540 -23.93 0.12 -9.79
N ASP A 541 -25.03 0.77 -9.43
CA ASP A 541 -25.88 1.48 -10.38
C ASP A 541 -25.19 2.79 -10.81
N THR A 542 -24.27 2.66 -11.76
CA THR A 542 -23.45 3.77 -12.26
C THR A 542 -24.31 4.86 -12.92
N ASP A 543 -25.38 4.51 -13.57
CA ASP A 543 -26.24 5.47 -14.27
C ASP A 543 -27.10 6.27 -13.30
N LYS A 544 -27.66 5.62 -12.29
CA LYS A 544 -28.38 6.30 -11.21
C LYS A 544 -27.44 7.25 -10.44
N ILE A 545 -26.22 6.82 -10.14
CA ILE A 545 -25.25 7.68 -9.46
C ILE A 545 -24.87 8.87 -10.35
N ARG A 546 -24.59 8.67 -11.64
CA ARG A 546 -24.33 9.76 -12.60
C ARG A 546 -25.50 10.73 -12.69
N GLN A 547 -26.71 10.23 -12.74
CA GLN A 547 -27.93 11.05 -12.78
C GLN A 547 -28.08 11.88 -11.49
N GLN A 548 -27.86 11.30 -10.32
CA GLN A 548 -27.89 12.00 -9.03
C GLN A 548 -26.80 13.05 -8.88
N LEU A 549 -25.62 12.83 -9.44
CA LEU A 549 -24.50 13.79 -9.39
C LEU A 549 -24.77 15.04 -10.23
N GLY A 550 -25.55 14.91 -11.31
CA GLY A 550 -25.75 15.98 -12.26
C GLY A 550 -24.44 16.39 -13.00
N SER A 551 -24.45 17.58 -13.58
CA SER A 551 -23.27 18.08 -14.29
C SER A 551 -22.14 18.48 -13.32
N LYS A 552 -20.89 18.26 -13.74
CA LYS A 552 -19.70 18.77 -13.04
C LYS A 552 -19.80 20.29 -12.85
N GLN A 553 -19.38 20.74 -11.69
CA GLN A 553 -19.36 22.14 -11.32
C GLN A 553 -17.92 22.62 -11.14
N LEU A 554 -17.59 23.74 -11.72
CA LEU A 554 -16.29 24.36 -11.61
C LEU A 554 -16.39 25.56 -10.66
N VAL A 555 -15.74 25.48 -9.49
CA VAL A 555 -15.82 26.49 -8.43
C VAL A 555 -14.49 27.20 -8.28
N PHE A 556 -14.53 28.54 -8.16
CA PHE A 556 -13.37 29.34 -7.84
C PHE A 556 -13.01 29.17 -6.36
N THR A 557 -11.81 28.65 -6.06
CA THR A 557 -11.40 28.41 -4.66
C THR A 557 -10.32 29.35 -4.17
N ARG A 558 -9.50 29.90 -5.07
CA ARG A 558 -8.49 30.91 -4.73
C ARG A 558 -8.22 31.86 -5.88
N LEU A 559 -8.25 33.12 -5.60
CA LEU A 559 -8.00 34.20 -6.54
C LEU A 559 -6.74 34.99 -6.12
N LYS A 560 -6.01 35.53 -7.11
CA LYS A 560 -4.84 36.38 -6.88
C LYS A 560 -5.32 37.77 -6.43
N GLU A 561 -4.72 38.31 -5.38
CA GLU A 561 -4.90 39.70 -5.00
C GLU A 561 -4.60 40.62 -6.19
N ASN A 562 -5.48 41.58 -6.46
CA ASN A 562 -5.40 42.49 -7.61
C ASN A 562 -5.45 41.82 -9.00
N GLY A 563 -5.79 40.51 -9.09
CA GLY A 563 -6.00 39.81 -10.37
C GLY A 563 -7.29 40.24 -11.07
N ASN A 564 -7.35 40.03 -12.41
CA ASN A 564 -8.51 40.41 -13.23
C ASN A 564 -9.82 39.77 -12.76
N ALA A 565 -9.79 38.51 -12.30
CA ALA A 565 -10.96 37.81 -11.79
C ALA A 565 -11.54 38.47 -10.53
N LEU A 566 -10.67 38.85 -9.58
CA LEU A 566 -11.10 39.54 -8.37
C LEU A 566 -11.62 40.97 -8.67
N LYS A 567 -10.93 41.70 -9.56
CA LYS A 567 -11.36 43.04 -10.03
C LYS A 567 -12.71 42.99 -10.77
N ALA A 568 -12.97 41.91 -11.49
CA ALA A 568 -14.24 41.66 -12.16
C ALA A 568 -15.37 41.27 -11.18
N GLY A 569 -15.09 41.11 -9.89
CA GLY A 569 -16.08 40.78 -8.88
C GLY A 569 -16.31 39.29 -8.66
N ILE A 570 -15.45 38.39 -9.19
CA ILE A 570 -15.49 36.97 -8.88
C ILE A 570 -15.01 36.76 -7.44
N LYS A 571 -15.68 35.89 -6.69
CA LYS A 571 -15.35 35.57 -5.31
C LYS A 571 -15.02 34.06 -5.18
N ALA A 572 -14.25 33.70 -4.17
CA ALA A 572 -14.10 32.32 -3.80
C ALA A 572 -15.47 31.74 -3.38
N GLY A 573 -15.79 30.56 -3.87
CA GLY A 573 -17.12 29.95 -3.73
C GLY A 573 -18.05 30.15 -4.93
N ASP A 574 -17.76 31.09 -5.83
CA ASP A 574 -18.53 31.23 -7.06
C ASP A 574 -18.39 30.00 -7.95
N ARG A 575 -19.50 29.55 -8.51
CA ARG A 575 -19.57 28.44 -9.43
C ARG A 575 -19.60 28.95 -10.86
N LEU A 576 -18.63 28.54 -11.68
CA LEU A 576 -18.64 28.85 -13.12
C LEU A 576 -19.62 27.91 -13.86
N LEU A 577 -20.52 28.48 -14.62
CA LEU A 577 -21.50 27.77 -15.43
C LEU A 577 -21.10 27.78 -16.91
N LYS A 578 -20.80 28.97 -17.44
CA LYS A 578 -20.48 29.16 -18.87
C LYS A 578 -19.37 30.21 -19.03
N ALA A 579 -18.62 30.09 -20.11
CA ALA A 579 -17.72 31.13 -20.58
C ALA A 579 -18.03 31.43 -22.07
N ASN A 580 -18.34 32.67 -22.39
CA ASN A 580 -18.83 33.09 -23.70
C ASN A 580 -19.99 32.22 -24.24
N GLY A 581 -20.95 31.90 -23.35
CA GLY A 581 -22.09 31.05 -23.67
C GLY A 581 -21.79 29.54 -23.70
N ILE A 582 -20.53 29.13 -23.71
CA ILE A 582 -20.11 27.71 -23.75
C ILE A 582 -20.08 27.15 -22.31
N PRO A 583 -20.77 26.04 -22.02
CA PRO A 583 -20.68 25.36 -20.73
C PRO A 583 -19.21 24.98 -20.40
N VAL A 584 -18.82 25.14 -19.14
CA VAL A 584 -17.43 24.84 -18.68
C VAL A 584 -17.49 23.91 -17.50
N ASP A 585 -16.91 22.73 -17.65
CA ASP A 585 -16.85 21.67 -16.64
C ASP A 585 -15.42 21.40 -16.11
N SER A 586 -14.42 22.02 -16.72
CA SER A 586 -13.02 21.76 -16.40
C SER A 586 -12.17 23.04 -16.50
N THR A 587 -11.08 23.08 -15.71
CA THR A 587 -10.09 24.17 -15.80
C THR A 587 -9.41 24.23 -17.16
N ALA A 588 -9.16 23.09 -17.79
CA ALA A 588 -8.60 23.02 -19.13
C ALA A 588 -9.56 23.61 -20.18
N GLY A 589 -10.85 23.29 -20.08
CA GLY A 589 -11.90 23.88 -20.91
C GLY A 589 -11.96 25.40 -20.80
N LEU A 590 -11.93 25.93 -19.56
CA LEU A 590 -11.87 27.37 -19.33
C LEU A 590 -10.61 27.98 -19.97
N GLN A 591 -9.45 27.40 -19.72
CA GLN A 591 -8.19 27.91 -20.30
C GLN A 591 -8.21 27.91 -21.83
N LYS A 592 -8.77 26.89 -22.47
CA LYS A 592 -8.93 26.84 -23.93
C LYS A 592 -9.79 28.01 -24.42
N ILE A 593 -10.93 28.27 -23.77
CA ILE A 593 -11.83 29.38 -24.12
C ILE A 593 -11.12 30.73 -23.91
N LEU A 594 -10.45 30.93 -22.77
CA LEU A 594 -9.72 32.16 -22.48
C LEU A 594 -8.58 32.44 -23.50
N ARG A 595 -7.90 31.39 -23.98
CA ARG A 595 -6.84 31.53 -25.00
C ARG A 595 -7.38 31.76 -26.42
N SER A 596 -8.50 31.13 -26.77
CA SER A 596 -9.12 31.25 -28.10
C SER A 596 -9.92 32.54 -28.31
N THR A 597 -10.27 33.23 -27.21
CA THR A 597 -11.06 34.48 -27.29
C THR A 597 -10.23 35.63 -27.85
N GLN A 598 -10.60 36.11 -29.04
CA GLN A 598 -9.97 37.29 -29.66
C GLN A 598 -10.53 38.60 -29.08
N ALA A 599 -11.71 38.58 -28.45
CA ALA A 599 -12.36 39.70 -27.83
C ALA A 599 -11.55 40.27 -26.66
N ARG A 600 -11.75 41.57 -26.35
CA ARG A 600 -11.13 42.26 -25.20
C ARG A 600 -11.59 41.70 -23.84
N GLU A 601 -12.73 41.02 -23.80
CA GLU A 601 -13.35 40.48 -22.60
C GLU A 601 -13.90 39.07 -22.85
N THR A 602 -13.95 38.26 -21.78
CA THR A 602 -14.67 36.97 -21.73
C THR A 602 -15.87 37.15 -20.78
N ILE A 603 -17.05 36.79 -21.25
CA ILE A 603 -18.26 36.78 -20.42
C ILE A 603 -18.34 35.47 -19.68
N LEU A 604 -18.29 35.52 -18.35
CA LEU A 604 -18.46 34.39 -17.46
C LEU A 604 -19.85 34.43 -16.84
N LEU A 605 -20.61 33.36 -16.98
CA LEU A 605 -21.85 33.13 -16.22
C LEU A 605 -21.48 32.33 -14.98
N ILE A 606 -21.66 32.94 -13.82
CA ILE A 606 -21.41 32.31 -12.53
C ILE A 606 -22.69 32.16 -11.70
N GLU A 607 -22.68 31.24 -10.75
CA GLU A 607 -23.71 31.14 -9.71
C GLU A 607 -23.11 31.47 -8.35
N ARG A 608 -23.76 32.31 -7.60
CA ARG A 608 -23.42 32.73 -6.22
C ARG A 608 -24.66 32.68 -5.35
N GLY A 609 -24.66 31.81 -4.32
CA GLY A 609 -25.83 31.70 -3.43
C GLY A 609 -27.13 31.30 -4.15
N GLY A 610 -27.07 30.54 -5.23
CA GLY A 610 -28.22 30.14 -6.05
C GLY A 610 -28.65 31.18 -7.10
N VAL A 611 -28.03 32.37 -7.13
CA VAL A 611 -28.34 33.42 -8.11
C VAL A 611 -27.27 33.45 -9.19
N GLN A 612 -27.70 33.56 -10.46
CA GLN A 612 -26.80 33.66 -11.60
C GLN A 612 -26.35 35.13 -11.84
N HIS A 613 -25.07 35.31 -12.08
CA HIS A 613 -24.44 36.58 -12.39
C HIS A 613 -23.61 36.47 -13.67
N SER A 614 -23.76 37.47 -14.54
CA SER A 614 -22.90 37.61 -15.72
C SER A 614 -21.74 38.58 -15.38
N ILE A 615 -20.51 38.06 -15.51
CA ILE A 615 -19.30 38.83 -15.16
C ILE A 615 -18.42 38.98 -16.40
N ARG A 616 -17.94 40.19 -16.65
CA ARG A 616 -17.00 40.51 -17.72
C ARG A 616 -15.58 40.43 -17.23
N LEU A 617 -14.82 39.45 -17.72
CA LEU A 617 -13.41 39.25 -17.38
C LEU A 617 -12.53 39.84 -18.47
N ALA A 618 -11.77 40.89 -18.14
CA ALA A 618 -10.83 41.51 -19.07
C ALA A 618 -9.75 40.56 -19.56
N LYS A 619 -9.29 40.75 -20.82
CA LYS A 619 -8.22 39.96 -21.44
C LYS A 619 -6.92 40.12 -20.65
N GLY A 620 -6.16 39.05 -20.54
CA GLY A 620 -4.90 38.96 -19.79
C GLY A 620 -4.90 37.86 -18.76
N PRO A 621 -3.86 37.74 -17.94
CA PRO A 621 -3.82 36.72 -16.89
C PRO A 621 -5.03 36.86 -15.95
N PRO A 622 -5.92 35.90 -15.87
CA PRO A 622 -7.17 36.05 -15.10
C PRO A 622 -6.94 36.17 -13.60
N GLY A 623 -5.76 35.83 -13.12
CA GLY A 623 -5.44 35.85 -11.68
C GLY A 623 -6.20 34.80 -10.88
N ILE A 624 -6.61 33.71 -11.51
CA ILE A 624 -7.23 32.57 -10.87
C ILE A 624 -6.10 31.65 -10.41
N LEU A 625 -5.91 31.54 -9.10
CA LEU A 625 -4.85 30.70 -8.53
C LEU A 625 -5.30 29.24 -8.38
N ARG A 626 -6.59 29.03 -8.10
CA ARG A 626 -7.14 27.68 -7.97
C ARG A 626 -8.62 27.65 -8.29
N MET A 627 -9.00 26.70 -9.11
CA MET A 627 -10.39 26.28 -9.30
C MET A 627 -10.50 24.80 -8.93
N ARG A 628 -11.70 24.41 -8.58
CA ARG A 628 -12.02 23.01 -8.28
C ARG A 628 -13.18 22.56 -9.16
N ALA A 629 -12.98 21.50 -9.90
CA ALA A 629 -14.05 20.78 -10.55
C ALA A 629 -14.58 19.71 -9.58
N GLY A 630 -15.88 19.66 -9.36
CA GLY A 630 -16.50 18.69 -8.46
C GLY A 630 -18.01 18.62 -8.67
N PHE A 631 -18.64 17.66 -8.02
CA PHE A 631 -20.08 17.47 -8.05
C PHE A 631 -20.76 18.13 -6.85
N LYS A 632 -22.05 18.50 -7.00
CA LYS A 632 -22.82 19.18 -5.96
C LYS A 632 -23.16 18.29 -4.76
N ALA A 633 -23.11 16.97 -4.92
CA ALA A 633 -23.52 16.02 -3.90
C ALA A 633 -22.69 16.12 -2.62
N SER A 634 -23.32 15.91 -1.48
CA SER A 634 -22.70 15.88 -0.15
C SER A 634 -21.63 14.78 -0.03
N VAL A 635 -20.72 14.95 0.90
CA VAL A 635 -19.66 13.97 1.22
C VAL A 635 -20.26 12.66 1.76
N PHE A 636 -21.46 12.72 2.32
CA PHE A 636 -22.13 11.61 3.01
C PHE A 636 -23.44 11.17 2.35
N ASP A 637 -23.79 11.73 1.18
CA ASP A 637 -24.92 11.28 0.38
C ASP A 637 -24.49 10.16 -0.55
#